data_0dfc62175670190009e631a49e959a5e
#
_entry.id   0dfc62175670190009e631a49e959a5e
#
_cell.length_a   1.000
_cell.length_b   1.000
_cell.length_c   1.000
_cell.angle_alpha   90.00
_cell.angle_beta   90.00
_cell.angle_gamma   90.00
#
_symmetry.space_group_name_H-M   'P 1'
#
loop_
_entity.id
_entity.type
_entity.pdbx_description
1 polymer ?
#
loop_
_entity_poly.entity_id
_entity_poly.type
_entity_poly.pdbx_seq_one_letter_code
_entity_poly.pdbx_strand_id
1 'polypeptide(L)'
;MCGKKRLAKKQLSNFKGTITSEKWKKECEEKKGCLFRLVYLFVKRLSQAYNLLKTKFDELQEQIDTEKQAHVDLERKLVLSESRCRQLETSFGESEKMRCALAADSEKSLNDYHDVQTQLELSNSELDERKKLALVDAIRQTKAQTKAGIQHREETRNLTANNKRIKKELEKTEDASAKMFPYPGKYDDARCYNTRQSVTNRCIDFLRAAGTNTTDYNALLKNVVRRSYPGNESPLLMSPKETLIFKAKLHLSEDSLKMSRSLIHEFLGFRVLASKDSVNNLKHSLSTVDNYKIDVVVKEKVTVGKATTKHYSTRISIIDLMKELVKRTELLDHHNQLIENEENEVTLCLQADKGSLETKICVAIENVQNPSIPHNLLLVAMYEGSDSEDELRENALSVFQMWNDITEINYTSKNGKQKTKKVVLKFIGDLKIISAVLGHRGQSCSNPCYLCELVSTNSGPRAQYLKDVDFRVQAVQRSLATYERDALTGSNGVRKDSESLCKVEPCDFAICTVHASMGLCERYFENHINGEINIMDNIDVATGTTLRKQRKEQTELVKKEKVQKTRLDRILAAREEAFSAMTATNTLTDEADKESSELTETTQQRSALDAILLTSIGKTRKQYEILLSSFGCDTRTWYKAFTGNQVRKILREVRIDAIFALLRYTPENARVMKAMKSMAKLMSCSNNKIYSDQEIDSIEALLNDFLEEMKHAFPEEIVTPKLHLLACHLIPYMREHHTWGRSSEQAIEHFHAVINNLKTRYAPVRNLVDRASLMIEDLAIRNWMHDTGAQTEL
;
A
#
# COMPACT_ATOMS: atom_id res chain seq x y z
N MET A 1 27.69 -25.02 -37.19
CA MET A 1 27.72 -23.61 -37.63
C MET A 1 29.12 -23.00 -37.77
N CYS A 2 30.16 -23.40 -36.98
CA CYS A 2 31.53 -22.86 -37.08
C CYS A 2 32.24 -23.08 -38.41
N GLY A 3 32.03 -24.20 -39.11
CA GLY A 3 32.73 -24.50 -40.36
C GLY A 3 32.32 -23.60 -41.54
N LYS A 4 31.03 -23.25 -41.64
CA LYS A 4 30.51 -22.35 -42.69
C LYS A 4 30.97 -20.90 -42.52
N LYS A 5 31.16 -20.44 -41.27
CA LYS A 5 31.67 -19.10 -40.96
C LYS A 5 33.13 -18.93 -41.37
N ARG A 6 34.01 -19.98 -41.23
CA ARG A 6 35.41 -19.92 -41.64
C ARG A 6 35.54 -19.88 -43.17
N LEU A 7 34.72 -20.61 -43.92
CA LEU A 7 34.74 -20.63 -45.38
C LEU A 7 34.31 -19.28 -45.97
N ALA A 8 33.22 -18.70 -45.46
CA ALA A 8 32.74 -17.38 -45.88
C ALA A 8 33.80 -16.27 -45.60
N LYS A 9 34.45 -16.32 -44.41
CA LYS A 9 35.48 -15.36 -44.03
C LYS A 9 36.74 -15.44 -44.95
N LYS A 10 37.12 -16.66 -45.37
CA LYS A 10 38.23 -16.89 -46.28
C LYS A 10 37.89 -16.45 -47.71
N GLN A 11 36.68 -16.67 -48.20
CA GLN A 11 36.23 -16.20 -49.50
C GLN A 11 36.11 -14.67 -49.55
N LEU A 12 35.67 -14.03 -48.49
CA LEU A 12 35.58 -12.57 -48.39
C LEU A 12 36.92 -11.88 -48.29
N SER A 13 37.93 -12.50 -47.61
CA SER A 13 39.28 -11.97 -47.53
C SER A 13 39.95 -12.01 -48.89
N ASN A 14 39.71 -13.07 -49.66
CA ASN A 14 40.24 -13.17 -51.06
C ASN A 14 39.55 -12.13 -51.96
N PHE A 15 38.25 -11.86 -51.78
CA PHE A 15 37.51 -10.86 -52.58
C PHE A 15 37.98 -9.42 -52.24
N LYS A 16 38.27 -9.12 -50.97
CA LYS A 16 38.85 -7.83 -50.56
C LYS A 16 40.24 -7.62 -51.12
N GLY A 17 41.05 -8.65 -51.13
CA GLY A 17 42.41 -8.58 -51.73
C GLY A 17 42.39 -8.23 -53.21
N THR A 18 41.39 -8.68 -53.97
CA THR A 18 41.20 -8.41 -55.40
C THR A 18 40.73 -6.97 -55.66
N ILE A 19 39.92 -6.41 -54.80
CA ILE A 19 39.31 -5.06 -54.97
C ILE A 19 40.29 -3.94 -54.57
N THR A 20 41.26 -4.22 -53.67
CA THR A 20 42.23 -3.24 -53.20
C THR A 20 43.51 -3.22 -54.01
N SER A 21 43.66 -4.09 -55.03
CA SER A 21 44.86 -4.09 -55.87
C SER A 21 44.87 -2.85 -56.80
N GLU A 22 45.95 -2.09 -56.75
CA GLU A 22 46.16 -0.91 -57.64
C GLU A 22 46.04 -1.26 -59.14
N LYS A 23 46.28 -2.50 -59.50
CA LYS A 23 46.15 -3.03 -60.84
C LYS A 23 44.63 -2.98 -61.28
N TRP A 24 43.70 -3.27 -60.39
CA TRP A 24 42.24 -3.21 -60.71
C TRP A 24 41.74 -1.78 -60.79
N LYS A 25 42.29 -0.87 -60.01
CA LYS A 25 41.99 0.56 -60.11
C LYS A 25 42.40 1.12 -61.47
N LYS A 26 43.65 0.76 -61.96
CA LYS A 26 44.23 1.21 -63.23
C LYS A 26 43.47 0.65 -64.42
N GLU A 27 43.05 -0.62 -64.40
CA GLU A 27 42.16 -1.21 -65.43
C GLU A 27 40.74 -0.58 -65.50
N CYS A 28 40.20 -0.13 -64.39
CA CYS A 28 38.92 0.59 -64.34
C CYS A 28 39.04 2.04 -64.84
N GLU A 29 40.18 2.69 -64.72
CA GLU A 29 40.45 4.03 -65.22
C GLU A 29 40.72 4.05 -66.72
N GLU A 30 41.37 3.00 -67.30
CA GLU A 30 41.68 2.90 -68.69
C GLU A 30 40.57 2.47 -69.62
N LYS A 31 39.50 1.76 -69.06
CA LYS A 31 38.35 1.33 -69.79
C LYS A 31 37.18 2.28 -69.63
N LYS A 32 37.07 3.32 -70.44
CA LYS A 32 35.98 4.32 -70.49
C LYS A 32 34.58 3.75 -70.84
N GLY A 33 34.11 2.71 -70.17
CA GLY A 33 32.77 2.13 -70.44
C GLY A 33 31.83 2.28 -69.21
N CYS A 34 30.61 2.74 -69.43
CA CYS A 34 29.56 2.93 -68.36
C CYS A 34 29.32 1.69 -67.45
N LEU A 35 29.53 0.49 -68.04
CA LEU A 35 29.30 -0.76 -67.31
C LEU A 35 30.31 -0.99 -66.19
N PHE A 36 31.60 -0.69 -66.41
CA PHE A 36 32.64 -0.84 -65.41
C PHE A 36 32.53 0.17 -64.26
N ARG A 37 32.06 1.40 -64.53
CA ARG A 37 31.75 2.37 -63.45
C ARG A 37 30.59 1.92 -62.63
N LEU A 38 29.55 1.35 -63.21
CA LEU A 38 28.37 0.82 -62.50
C LEU A 38 28.74 -0.36 -61.60
N VAL A 39 29.54 -1.30 -62.10
CA VAL A 39 30.05 -2.44 -61.32
C VAL A 39 30.95 -2.00 -60.18
N TYR A 40 31.83 -1.03 -60.38
CA TYR A 40 32.68 -0.47 -59.30
C TYR A 40 31.84 0.23 -58.24
N LEU A 41 30.82 1.04 -58.61
CA LEU A 41 29.93 1.70 -57.64
C LEU A 41 29.05 0.71 -56.88
N PHE A 42 28.62 -0.36 -57.54
CA PHE A 42 27.84 -1.43 -56.94
C PHE A 42 28.67 -2.21 -55.91
N VAL A 43 29.88 -2.59 -56.27
CA VAL A 43 30.83 -3.27 -55.34
C VAL A 43 31.19 -2.38 -54.13
N LYS A 44 31.39 -1.06 -54.39
CA LYS A 44 31.66 -0.09 -53.31
C LYS A 44 30.47 0.02 -52.34
N ARG A 45 29.23 0.08 -52.83
CA ARG A 45 28.02 0.09 -52.03
C ARG A 45 27.80 -1.21 -51.27
N LEU A 46 28.10 -2.36 -51.90
CA LEU A 46 28.05 -3.66 -51.21
C LEU A 46 29.09 -3.75 -50.08
N SER A 47 30.30 -3.22 -50.29
CA SER A 47 31.32 -3.17 -49.23
C SER A 47 30.90 -2.25 -48.06
N GLN A 48 30.25 -1.13 -48.34
CA GLN A 48 29.75 -0.24 -47.32
C GLN A 48 28.59 -0.89 -46.52
N ALA A 49 27.65 -1.52 -47.21
CA ALA A 49 26.56 -2.25 -46.58
C ALA A 49 27.04 -3.42 -45.71
N TYR A 50 28.08 -4.13 -46.19
CA TYR A 50 28.69 -5.20 -45.41
C TYR A 50 29.36 -4.70 -44.12
N ASN A 51 30.08 -3.59 -44.18
CA ASN A 51 30.70 -3.02 -42.99
C ASN A 51 29.67 -2.55 -41.99
N LEU A 52 28.56 -1.94 -42.43
CA LEU A 52 27.46 -1.54 -41.56
C LEU A 52 26.79 -2.75 -40.91
N LEU A 53 26.54 -3.82 -41.67
CA LEU A 53 25.98 -5.07 -41.14
C LEU A 53 26.92 -5.74 -40.14
N LYS A 54 28.24 -5.64 -40.38
CA LYS A 54 29.25 -6.17 -39.45
C LYS A 54 29.22 -5.40 -38.12
N THR A 55 29.18 -4.07 -38.18
CA THR A 55 29.09 -3.25 -36.95
C THR A 55 27.85 -3.59 -36.16
N LYS A 56 26.68 -3.65 -36.81
CA LYS A 56 25.44 -4.05 -36.14
C LYS A 56 25.48 -5.47 -35.56
N PHE A 57 26.18 -6.38 -36.20
CA PHE A 57 26.34 -7.74 -35.67
C PHE A 57 27.26 -7.76 -34.44
N ASP A 58 28.32 -6.97 -34.44
CA ASP A 58 29.21 -6.87 -33.30
C ASP A 58 28.49 -6.21 -32.10
N GLU A 59 27.68 -5.17 -32.33
CA GLU A 59 26.80 -4.53 -31.33
C GLU A 59 25.75 -5.50 -30.72
N LEU A 60 25.09 -6.30 -31.56
CA LEU A 60 24.17 -7.33 -31.13
C LEU A 60 24.85 -8.45 -30.32
N GLN A 61 26.07 -8.79 -30.67
CA GLN A 61 26.85 -9.79 -29.93
C GLN A 61 27.22 -9.29 -28.52
N GLU A 62 27.58 -8.02 -28.39
CA GLU A 62 27.84 -7.38 -27.09
C GLU A 62 26.59 -7.31 -26.22
N GLN A 63 25.42 -7.00 -26.81
CA GLN A 63 24.14 -7.05 -26.11
C GLN A 63 23.80 -8.45 -25.60
N ILE A 64 23.98 -9.48 -26.43
CA ILE A 64 23.73 -10.87 -26.01
C ILE A 64 24.66 -11.29 -24.87
N ASP A 65 25.91 -10.87 -24.90
CA ASP A 65 26.88 -11.24 -23.85
C ASP A 65 26.56 -10.49 -22.55
N THR A 66 26.05 -9.27 -22.63
CA THR A 66 25.54 -8.50 -21.47
C THR A 66 24.29 -9.14 -20.86
N GLU A 67 23.36 -9.58 -21.71
CA GLU A 67 22.15 -10.28 -21.22
C GLU A 67 22.49 -11.64 -20.59
N LYS A 68 23.46 -12.37 -21.15
CA LYS A 68 23.91 -13.63 -20.53
C LYS A 68 24.54 -13.40 -19.17
N GLN A 69 25.30 -12.34 -18.98
CA GLN A 69 25.87 -12.00 -17.68
C GLN A 69 24.79 -11.65 -16.68
N ALA A 70 23.79 -10.85 -17.09
CA ALA A 70 22.63 -10.53 -16.26
C ALA A 70 21.83 -11.79 -15.87
N HIS A 71 21.71 -12.77 -16.76
CA HIS A 71 21.05 -14.04 -16.46
C HIS A 71 21.82 -14.86 -15.42
N VAL A 72 23.15 -14.93 -15.52
CA VAL A 72 24.00 -15.60 -14.53
C VAL A 72 23.89 -14.96 -13.15
N ASP A 73 23.80 -13.63 -13.09
CA ASP A 73 23.62 -12.90 -11.82
C ASP A 73 22.24 -13.11 -11.21
N LEU A 74 21.21 -13.26 -12.05
CA LEU A 74 19.87 -13.64 -11.62
C LEU A 74 19.79 -15.06 -11.08
N GLU A 75 20.47 -16.01 -11.74
CA GLU A 75 20.56 -17.40 -11.25
C GLU A 75 21.26 -17.48 -9.89
N ARG A 76 22.34 -16.72 -9.68
CA ARG A 76 23.01 -16.63 -8.38
C ARG A 76 22.10 -16.09 -7.29
N LYS A 77 21.29 -15.05 -7.60
CA LYS A 77 20.31 -14.50 -6.66
C LYS A 77 19.19 -15.50 -6.34
N LEU A 78 18.78 -16.30 -7.32
CA LEU A 78 17.77 -17.34 -7.13
C LEU A 78 18.29 -18.43 -6.19
N VAL A 79 19.50 -18.93 -6.40
CA VAL A 79 20.15 -19.93 -5.53
C VAL A 79 20.29 -19.43 -4.09
N LEU A 80 20.65 -18.15 -3.91
CA LEU A 80 20.70 -17.53 -2.58
C LEU A 80 19.32 -17.42 -1.92
N SER A 81 18.29 -17.13 -2.69
CA SER A 81 16.90 -17.06 -2.20
C SER A 81 16.39 -18.45 -1.81
N GLU A 82 16.66 -19.48 -2.60
CA GLU A 82 16.29 -20.85 -2.29
C GLU A 82 17.01 -21.38 -1.04
N SER A 83 18.29 -21.03 -0.85
CA SER A 83 19.03 -21.36 0.36
C SER A 83 18.39 -20.72 1.61
N ARG A 84 17.93 -19.48 1.48
CA ARG A 84 17.27 -18.77 2.55
C ARG A 84 15.87 -19.33 2.87
N CYS A 85 15.14 -19.78 1.86
CA CYS A 85 13.88 -20.50 2.05
C CYS A 85 14.08 -21.80 2.82
N ARG A 86 15.10 -22.61 2.45
CA ARG A 86 15.41 -23.85 3.18
C ARG A 86 15.81 -23.60 4.64
N GLN A 87 16.54 -22.51 4.93
CA GLN A 87 16.84 -22.11 6.31
C GLN A 87 15.59 -21.76 7.10
N LEU A 88 14.64 -21.05 6.48
CA LEU A 88 13.37 -20.72 7.11
C LEU A 88 12.49 -21.95 7.34
N GLU A 89 12.46 -22.89 6.39
CA GLU A 89 11.76 -24.17 6.54
C GLU A 89 12.33 -25.02 7.67
N THR A 90 13.66 -25.05 7.81
CA THR A 90 14.32 -25.77 8.92
C THR A 90 13.97 -25.14 10.27
N SER A 91 14.04 -23.80 10.35
CA SER A 91 13.68 -23.06 11.58
C SER A 91 12.20 -23.21 11.94
N PHE A 92 11.31 -23.26 10.95
CA PHE A 92 9.89 -23.52 11.16
C PHE A 92 9.65 -24.95 11.68
N GLY A 93 10.34 -25.94 11.10
CA GLY A 93 10.28 -27.32 11.55
C GLY A 93 10.79 -27.53 12.99
N GLU A 94 11.82 -26.79 13.40
CA GLU A 94 12.33 -26.80 14.79
C GLU A 94 11.32 -26.16 15.75
N SER A 95 10.69 -25.06 15.34
CA SER A 95 9.64 -24.40 16.12
C SER A 95 8.41 -25.27 16.31
N GLU A 96 8.04 -26.03 15.31
CA GLU A 96 6.90 -26.96 15.38
C GLU A 96 7.20 -28.19 16.26
N LYS A 97 8.44 -28.71 16.23
CA LYS A 97 8.90 -29.74 17.15
C LYS A 97 8.88 -29.26 18.62
N MET A 98 9.29 -28.01 18.86
CA MET A 98 9.24 -27.41 20.18
C MET A 98 7.80 -27.21 20.69
N ARG A 99 6.87 -26.88 19.77
CA ARG A 99 5.44 -26.78 20.10
C ARG A 99 4.80 -28.11 20.41
N CYS A 100 5.19 -29.19 19.69
CA CYS A 100 4.76 -30.55 19.99
C CYS A 100 5.32 -31.06 21.30
N ALA A 101 6.58 -30.73 21.63
CA ALA A 101 7.18 -31.07 22.92
C ALA A 101 6.48 -30.36 24.09
N LEU A 102 6.13 -29.07 23.94
CA LEU A 102 5.37 -28.32 24.93
C LEU A 102 3.94 -28.83 25.12
N ALA A 103 3.31 -29.33 24.07
CA ALA A 103 1.99 -29.95 24.14
C ALA A 103 2.05 -31.29 24.90
N ALA A 104 3.08 -32.10 24.66
CA ALA A 104 3.29 -33.38 25.36
C ALA A 104 3.61 -33.15 26.85
N ASP A 105 4.39 -32.11 27.20
CA ASP A 105 4.65 -31.73 28.59
C ASP A 105 3.39 -31.22 29.30
N SER A 106 2.51 -30.52 28.57
CA SER A 106 1.22 -30.06 29.11
C SER A 106 0.28 -31.23 29.39
N GLU A 107 0.25 -32.21 28.50
CA GLU A 107 -0.56 -33.42 28.68
C GLU A 107 -0.06 -34.29 29.84
N LYS A 108 1.27 -34.38 30.01
CA LYS A 108 1.90 -35.02 31.16
C LYS A 108 1.57 -34.30 32.48
N SER A 109 1.62 -32.99 32.49
CA SER A 109 1.24 -32.20 33.67
C SER A 109 -0.24 -32.32 34.05
N LEU A 110 -1.12 -32.59 33.06
CA LEU A 110 -2.54 -32.82 33.31
C LEU A 110 -2.78 -34.21 33.93
N ASN A 111 -2.02 -35.22 33.51
CA ASN A 111 -2.06 -36.54 34.10
C ASN A 111 -1.49 -36.53 35.50
N ASP A 112 -0.38 -35.84 35.72
CA ASP A 112 0.21 -35.65 37.06
C ASP A 112 -0.74 -34.94 38.05
N TYR A 113 -1.58 -34.01 37.51
CA TYR A 113 -2.60 -33.34 38.33
C TYR A 113 -3.75 -34.30 38.72
N HIS A 114 -4.16 -35.19 37.85
CA HIS A 114 -5.17 -36.23 38.15
C HIS A 114 -4.65 -37.24 39.18
N ASP A 115 -3.37 -37.62 39.10
CA ASP A 115 -2.75 -38.52 40.09
C ASP A 115 -2.65 -37.87 41.45
N VAL A 116 -2.35 -36.58 41.49
CA VAL A 116 -2.31 -35.77 42.74
C VAL A 116 -3.71 -35.63 43.36
N GLN A 117 -4.73 -35.48 42.56
CA GLN A 117 -6.12 -35.41 43.04
C GLN A 117 -6.60 -36.76 43.64
N THR A 118 -6.21 -37.86 43.08
CA THR A 118 -6.51 -39.22 43.59
C THR A 118 -5.73 -39.49 44.88
N GLN A 119 -4.49 -38.97 45.03
CA GLN A 119 -3.71 -39.05 46.25
C GLN A 119 -4.23 -38.16 47.40
N LEU A 120 -4.87 -37.05 47.08
CA LEU A 120 -5.46 -36.13 48.07
C LEU A 120 -6.68 -36.76 48.78
N GLU A 121 -7.43 -37.59 48.13
CA GLU A 121 -8.58 -38.28 48.72
C GLU A 121 -8.19 -39.40 49.68
N LEU A 122 -6.99 -40.00 49.51
CA LEU A 122 -6.43 -41.02 50.38
C LEU A 122 -5.72 -40.44 51.59
N SER A 123 -5.38 -39.11 51.62
CA SER A 123 -4.51 -38.50 52.59
C SER A 123 -5.19 -37.85 53.77
N ASN A 124 -6.51 -37.86 53.90
CA ASN A 124 -7.25 -37.24 55.00
C ASN A 124 -7.14 -37.97 56.33
N SER A 125 -6.54 -39.20 56.36
CA SER A 125 -6.31 -39.92 57.60
C SER A 125 -4.89 -39.75 58.22
N GLU A 126 -3.96 -39.09 57.50
CA GLU A 126 -2.56 -38.92 57.92
C GLU A 126 -2.17 -37.49 58.39
N LEU A 127 -3.18 -36.63 58.55
CA LEU A 127 -2.93 -35.14 58.71
C LEU A 127 -2.34 -34.78 60.09
N ASP A 128 -2.46 -35.61 61.11
CA ASP A 128 -1.97 -35.25 62.47
C ASP A 128 -0.45 -35.54 62.70
N GLU A 129 0.14 -36.45 61.94
CA GLU A 129 1.60 -36.63 62.02
C GLU A 129 2.36 -35.57 61.18
N ARG A 130 1.77 -35.13 60.08
CA ARG A 130 2.40 -34.13 59.20
C ARG A 130 2.46 -32.72 59.82
N LYS A 131 1.59 -32.34 60.75
CA LYS A 131 1.68 -31.06 61.50
C LYS A 131 2.91 -30.95 62.37
N LYS A 132 3.39 -32.08 62.91
CA LYS A 132 4.66 -32.11 63.66
C LYS A 132 5.87 -31.98 62.75
N LEU A 133 5.86 -32.57 61.58
CA LEU A 133 6.93 -32.43 60.57
C LEU A 133 6.99 -31.03 59.95
N ALA A 134 5.85 -30.39 59.69
CA ALA A 134 5.77 -29.05 59.14
C ALA A 134 6.36 -28.00 60.08
N LEU A 135 6.21 -28.21 61.39
CA LEU A 135 6.84 -27.30 62.37
C LEU A 135 8.38 -27.40 62.37
N VAL A 136 8.91 -28.61 62.20
CA VAL A 136 10.37 -28.84 62.08
C VAL A 136 10.92 -28.28 60.78
N ASP A 137 10.17 -28.38 59.64
CA ASP A 137 10.59 -27.80 58.39
C ASP A 137 10.47 -26.28 58.33
N ALA A 138 9.45 -25.70 58.99
CA ALA A 138 9.36 -24.25 59.16
C ALA A 138 10.56 -23.69 59.95
N ILE A 139 11.02 -24.41 61.01
CA ILE A 139 12.23 -24.03 61.76
C ILE A 139 13.51 -24.16 60.89
N ARG A 140 13.59 -25.19 60.03
CA ARG A 140 14.69 -25.35 59.06
C ARG A 140 14.68 -24.25 58.00
N GLN A 141 13.50 -23.89 57.41
CA GLN A 141 13.38 -22.80 56.43
C GLN A 141 13.72 -21.45 57.03
N THR A 142 13.32 -21.19 58.29
CA THR A 142 13.67 -19.94 58.99
C THR A 142 15.19 -19.83 59.25
N LYS A 143 15.86 -20.96 59.59
CA LYS A 143 17.32 -20.99 59.70
C LYS A 143 18.02 -20.81 58.34
N ALA A 144 17.48 -21.37 57.25
CA ALA A 144 18.01 -21.20 55.89
C ALA A 144 17.83 -19.76 55.39
N GLN A 145 16.68 -19.13 55.65
CA GLN A 145 16.41 -17.73 55.29
C GLN A 145 17.32 -16.78 56.12
N THR A 146 17.57 -17.08 57.38
CA THR A 146 18.49 -16.28 58.22
C THR A 146 19.93 -16.39 57.69
N LYS A 147 20.35 -17.58 57.25
CA LYS A 147 21.70 -17.80 56.69
C LYS A 147 21.83 -17.11 55.32
N ALA A 148 20.79 -17.16 54.47
CA ALA A 148 20.74 -16.43 53.21
C ALA A 148 20.73 -14.91 53.42
N GLY A 149 20.01 -14.42 54.41
CA GLY A 149 20.03 -13.01 54.82
C GLY A 149 21.36 -12.50 55.30
N ILE A 150 22.15 -13.34 56.01
CA ILE A 150 23.52 -13.02 56.43
C ILE A 150 24.45 -12.97 55.20
N GLN A 151 24.35 -13.96 54.32
CA GLN A 151 25.14 -14.02 53.10
C GLN A 151 24.84 -12.84 52.16
N HIS A 152 23.60 -12.46 52.02
CA HIS A 152 23.20 -11.29 51.24
C HIS A 152 23.69 -9.98 51.84
N ARG A 153 23.77 -9.86 53.18
CA ARG A 153 24.39 -8.70 53.86
C ARG A 153 25.90 -8.64 53.67
N GLU A 154 26.59 -9.77 53.62
CA GLU A 154 28.02 -9.83 53.31
C GLU A 154 28.29 -9.48 51.84
N GLU A 155 27.50 -10.00 50.89
CA GLU A 155 27.57 -9.65 49.48
C GLU A 155 27.30 -8.16 49.26
N THR A 156 26.29 -7.59 49.94
CA THR A 156 25.98 -6.15 49.88
C THR A 156 27.13 -5.30 50.48
N ARG A 157 27.80 -5.75 51.58
CA ARG A 157 28.98 -5.08 52.14
C ARG A 157 30.18 -5.14 51.20
N ASN A 158 30.41 -6.27 50.54
CA ASN A 158 31.48 -6.43 49.56
C ASN A 158 31.22 -5.59 48.30
N LEU A 159 29.98 -5.52 47.81
CA LEU A 159 29.56 -4.63 46.72
C LEU A 159 29.73 -3.15 47.10
N THR A 160 29.41 -2.77 48.35
CA THR A 160 29.55 -1.40 48.80
C THR A 160 31.04 -1.01 48.94
N ALA A 161 31.89 -1.94 49.40
CA ALA A 161 33.34 -1.75 49.49
C ALA A 161 33.99 -1.64 48.11
N ASN A 162 33.58 -2.49 47.14
CA ASN A 162 34.01 -2.42 45.72
C ASN A 162 33.55 -1.14 45.08
N ASN A 163 32.31 -0.71 45.28
CA ASN A 163 31.81 0.56 44.75
C ASN A 163 32.56 1.77 45.33
N LYS A 164 32.98 1.72 46.62
CA LYS A 164 33.84 2.76 47.18
C LYS A 164 35.23 2.79 46.53
N ARG A 165 35.81 1.61 46.23
CA ARG A 165 37.11 1.51 45.56
C ARG A 165 37.03 2.01 44.12
N ILE A 166 36.01 1.59 43.38
CA ILE A 166 35.75 2.04 42.02
C ILE A 166 35.49 3.55 42.00
N LYS A 167 34.72 4.09 42.95
CA LYS A 167 34.47 5.53 43.03
C LYS A 167 35.77 6.32 43.25
N LYS A 168 36.70 5.82 44.10
CA LYS A 168 37.99 6.45 44.36
C LYS A 168 38.96 6.34 43.17
N GLU A 169 38.86 5.29 42.36
CA GLU A 169 39.59 5.15 41.10
C GLU A 169 38.97 5.99 39.97
N LEU A 170 37.66 6.13 39.97
CA LEU A 170 36.96 7.03 39.01
C LEU A 170 37.33 8.51 39.25
N GLU A 171 37.30 8.95 40.51
CA GLU A 171 37.71 10.30 40.90
C GLU A 171 39.19 10.61 40.56
N LYS A 172 40.11 9.60 40.65
CA LYS A 172 41.49 9.75 40.18
C LYS A 172 41.63 9.78 38.67
N THR A 173 40.73 9.11 37.91
CA THR A 173 40.75 9.10 36.42
C THR A 173 40.02 10.30 35.87
N GLU A 174 39.00 10.83 36.51
CA GLU A 174 38.32 12.07 36.10
C GLU A 174 39.26 13.27 36.14
N ASP A 175 40.11 13.41 37.20
CA ASP A 175 41.13 14.45 37.28
C ASP A 175 42.23 14.31 36.22
N ALA A 176 42.57 13.10 35.81
CA ALA A 176 43.56 12.85 34.77
C ALA A 176 42.98 13.01 33.34
N SER A 177 41.71 12.65 33.15
CA SER A 177 41.06 12.71 31.80
C SER A 177 40.52 14.10 31.46
N ALA A 178 40.14 14.89 32.46
CA ALA A 178 39.66 16.26 32.24
C ALA A 178 40.77 17.19 31.69
N LYS A 179 42.03 16.82 31.90
CA LYS A 179 43.20 17.56 31.39
C LYS A 179 43.69 17.10 30.02
N MET A 180 43.24 15.95 29.50
CA MET A 180 43.90 15.37 28.34
C MET A 180 43.13 15.43 27.01
N PHE A 181 41.81 15.45 26.96
CA PHE A 181 41.07 15.49 25.69
C PHE A 181 39.65 16.07 25.84
N PRO A 182 39.44 17.37 25.55
CA PRO A 182 38.07 17.89 25.50
C PRO A 182 37.29 17.20 24.38
N TYR A 183 36.10 16.72 24.70
CA TYR A 183 35.18 16.14 23.70
C TYR A 183 34.71 17.24 22.75
N PRO A 184 34.93 17.15 21.45
CA PRO A 184 34.63 18.23 20.52
C PRO A 184 33.12 18.52 20.46
N GLY A 185 32.71 19.77 20.65
CA GLY A 185 31.31 20.19 20.78
C GLY A 185 30.49 20.30 19.51
N LYS A 186 31.11 20.41 18.31
CA LYS A 186 30.39 20.56 17.03
C LYS A 186 30.80 19.54 15.97
N TYR A 187 29.86 19.21 15.07
CA TYR A 187 29.91 18.02 14.22
C TYR A 187 30.36 18.24 12.76
N ASP A 188 30.86 19.40 12.41
CA ASP A 188 30.97 19.77 11.00
C ASP A 188 32.25 19.31 10.30
N ASP A 189 33.12 18.55 10.98
CA ASP A 189 34.39 18.04 10.40
C ASP A 189 34.57 16.55 10.65
N ALA A 190 34.96 15.82 9.61
CA ALA A 190 35.30 14.39 9.66
C ALA A 190 36.39 14.06 10.70
N ARG A 191 37.31 15.01 10.98
CA ARG A 191 38.32 14.84 12.03
C ARG A 191 37.68 14.81 13.41
N CYS A 192 36.68 15.65 13.63
CA CYS A 192 35.91 15.64 14.89
C CYS A 192 35.18 14.35 15.09
N TYR A 193 34.62 13.76 14.04
CA TYR A 193 33.96 12.46 14.09
C TYR A 193 34.93 11.36 14.55
N ASN A 194 36.10 11.25 13.92
CA ASN A 194 37.11 10.26 14.28
C ASN A 194 37.64 10.41 15.71
N THR A 195 37.84 11.65 16.17
CA THR A 195 38.25 11.95 17.54
C THR A 195 37.17 11.52 18.54
N ARG A 196 35.88 11.80 18.23
CA ARG A 196 34.75 11.36 19.06
C ARG A 196 34.64 9.86 19.13
N GLN A 197 34.77 9.19 17.97
CA GLN A 197 34.75 7.73 17.89
C GLN A 197 35.88 7.13 18.75
N SER A 198 37.07 7.70 18.69
CA SER A 198 38.21 7.26 19.47
C SER A 198 37.98 7.46 20.99
N VAL A 199 37.45 8.61 21.41
CA VAL A 199 37.10 8.89 22.81
C VAL A 199 35.99 7.97 23.29
N THR A 200 34.95 7.78 22.47
CA THR A 200 33.83 6.87 22.79
C THR A 200 34.32 5.44 22.97
N ASN A 201 35.17 4.94 22.05
CA ASN A 201 35.72 3.59 22.15
C ASN A 201 36.56 3.40 23.41
N ARG A 202 37.37 4.37 23.79
CA ARG A 202 38.12 4.31 25.06
C ARG A 202 37.24 4.29 26.29
N CYS A 203 36.14 5.06 26.29
CA CYS A 203 35.16 5.02 27.37
C CYS A 203 34.48 3.65 27.45
N ILE A 204 34.14 3.07 26.30
CA ILE A 204 33.56 1.71 26.19
C ILE A 204 34.57 0.67 26.71
N ASP A 205 35.82 0.75 26.31
CA ASP A 205 36.85 -0.19 26.72
C ASP A 205 37.11 -0.07 28.25
N PHE A 206 37.09 1.14 28.78
CA PHE A 206 37.16 1.37 30.23
C PHE A 206 35.97 0.74 30.96
N LEU A 207 34.76 0.96 30.49
CA LEU A 207 33.56 0.38 31.08
C LEU A 207 33.56 -1.16 30.98
N ARG A 208 34.08 -1.72 29.87
CA ARG A 208 34.27 -3.17 29.72
C ARG A 208 35.30 -3.75 30.69
N ALA A 209 36.41 -3.04 30.89
CA ALA A 209 37.44 -3.45 31.83
C ALA A 209 36.98 -3.35 33.28
N ALA A 210 36.05 -2.45 33.58
CA ALA A 210 35.47 -2.30 34.92
C ALA A 210 34.37 -3.35 35.22
N GLY A 211 33.77 -3.97 34.22
CA GLY A 211 32.79 -5.05 34.37
C GLY A 211 33.48 -6.42 34.29
N THR A 212 33.24 -7.28 35.30
CA THR A 212 33.85 -8.60 35.35
C THR A 212 33.20 -9.62 34.42
N ASN A 213 31.98 -9.36 33.99
CA ASN A 213 31.20 -10.15 33.00
C ASN A 213 30.20 -9.26 32.26
N THR A 214 29.52 -9.81 31.23
CA THR A 214 28.56 -9.07 30.42
C THR A 214 27.38 -8.52 31.23
N THR A 215 26.95 -9.21 32.27
CA THR A 215 25.86 -8.78 33.15
C THR A 215 26.30 -7.57 34.01
N ASP A 216 27.49 -7.60 34.56
CA ASP A 216 28.05 -6.49 35.33
C ASP A 216 28.31 -5.27 34.45
N TYR A 217 28.82 -5.46 33.25
CA TYR A 217 29.01 -4.40 32.27
C TYR A 217 27.68 -3.70 31.93
N ASN A 218 26.62 -4.45 31.63
CA ASN A 218 25.31 -3.90 31.37
C ASN A 218 24.71 -3.16 32.55
N ALA A 219 24.89 -3.71 33.78
CA ALA A 219 24.46 -3.05 35.00
C ALA A 219 25.22 -1.74 35.23
N LEU A 220 26.55 -1.75 35.03
CA LEU A 220 27.40 -0.59 35.12
C LEU A 220 27.02 0.49 34.12
N LEU A 221 26.84 0.12 32.87
CA LEU A 221 26.42 1.03 31.79
C LEU A 221 25.08 1.70 32.10
N LYS A 222 24.09 0.91 32.56
CA LYS A 222 22.78 1.44 32.99
C LYS A 222 22.92 2.43 34.14
N ASN A 223 23.78 2.13 35.11
CA ASN A 223 24.03 3.01 36.27
C ASN A 223 24.76 4.29 35.87
N VAL A 224 25.72 4.22 34.93
CA VAL A 224 26.42 5.40 34.40
C VAL A 224 25.42 6.31 33.69
N VAL A 225 24.62 5.79 32.75
CA VAL A 225 23.61 6.57 32.05
C VAL A 225 22.60 7.17 33.04
N ARG A 226 22.09 6.38 34.01
CA ARG A 226 21.12 6.85 35.01
C ARG A 226 21.67 7.98 35.89
N ARG A 227 22.96 7.95 36.25
CA ARG A 227 23.58 8.97 37.06
C ARG A 227 24.04 10.20 36.30
N SER A 228 24.44 10.02 35.04
CA SER A 228 24.83 11.12 34.18
C SER A 228 23.65 12.02 33.80
N TYR A 229 22.43 11.48 33.88
CA TYR A 229 21.18 12.20 33.49
C TYR A 229 20.13 12.05 34.60
N PRO A 230 20.31 12.67 35.76
CA PRO A 230 19.30 12.67 36.82
C PRO A 230 18.10 13.49 36.38
N GLY A 231 16.94 12.86 36.26
CA GLY A 231 15.67 13.53 35.92
C GLY A 231 15.21 13.30 34.52
N ASN A 232 14.41 14.24 34.00
CA ASN A 232 13.71 14.12 32.70
C ASN A 232 14.54 14.57 31.45
N GLU A 233 15.78 14.99 31.63
CA GLU A 233 16.64 15.60 30.61
C GLU A 233 17.68 14.63 30.02
N SER A 234 17.37 13.36 29.93
CA SER A 234 18.23 12.40 29.22
C SER A 234 18.33 12.77 27.72
N PRO A 235 19.55 12.86 27.15
CA PRO A 235 19.71 13.07 25.71
C PRO A 235 19.15 11.90 24.87
N LEU A 236 18.80 10.78 25.52
CA LEU A 236 18.13 9.64 24.94
C LEU A 236 16.59 9.75 25.06
N LEU A 237 16.09 10.82 25.68
CA LEU A 237 14.67 11.06 25.77
C LEU A 237 14.16 11.57 24.43
N MET A 238 13.30 10.79 23.80
CA MET A 238 12.59 11.21 22.60
C MET A 238 11.72 12.43 22.90
N SER A 239 11.75 13.41 22.03
CA SER A 239 10.86 14.56 22.10
C SER A 239 9.39 14.13 22.03
N PRO A 240 8.44 14.99 22.41
CA PRO A 240 7.02 14.73 22.21
C PRO A 240 6.69 14.44 20.75
N LYS A 241 7.35 15.13 19.80
CA LYS A 241 7.22 14.92 18.36
C LYS A 241 7.64 13.50 17.96
N GLU A 242 8.84 13.09 18.31
CA GLU A 242 9.37 11.75 18.00
C GLU A 242 8.54 10.64 18.66
N THR A 243 8.10 10.85 19.91
CA THR A 243 7.24 9.89 20.61
C THR A 243 5.87 9.78 19.94
N LEU A 244 5.30 10.89 19.43
CA LEU A 244 4.03 10.87 18.70
C LEU A 244 4.18 10.15 17.35
N ILE A 245 5.28 10.39 16.62
CA ILE A 245 5.63 9.68 15.38
C ILE A 245 5.79 8.18 15.65
N PHE A 246 6.53 7.81 16.71
CA PHE A 246 6.69 6.41 17.13
C PHE A 246 5.34 5.74 17.39
N LYS A 247 4.46 6.40 18.17
CA LYS A 247 3.10 5.94 18.44
C LYS A 247 2.30 5.74 17.15
N ALA A 248 2.33 6.71 16.25
CA ALA A 248 1.56 6.70 15.01
C ALA A 248 2.04 5.61 14.04
N LYS A 249 3.36 5.47 13.85
CA LYS A 249 3.96 4.45 12.95
C LYS A 249 3.73 3.02 13.42
N LEU A 250 3.80 2.78 14.71
CA LEU A 250 3.55 1.45 15.31
C LEU A 250 2.06 1.20 15.62
N HIS A 251 1.19 2.13 15.27
CA HIS A 251 -0.25 2.03 15.53
C HIS A 251 -0.59 1.74 17.01
N LEU A 252 0.20 2.27 17.95
CA LEU A 252 0.01 2.00 19.38
C LEU A 252 -1.24 2.69 19.91
N SER A 253 -2.01 1.96 20.73
CA SER A 253 -3.06 2.55 21.58
C SER A 253 -2.43 3.40 22.70
N GLU A 254 -3.22 4.19 23.41
CA GLU A 254 -2.73 4.91 24.61
C GLU A 254 -2.19 3.94 25.65
N ASP A 255 -2.89 2.83 25.88
CA ASP A 255 -2.47 1.81 26.84
C ASP A 255 -1.20 1.08 26.38
N SER A 256 -1.08 0.75 25.09
CA SER A 256 0.13 0.15 24.54
C SER A 256 1.33 1.09 24.65
N LEU A 257 1.14 2.39 24.42
CA LEU A 257 2.20 3.39 24.61
C LEU A 257 2.57 3.55 26.09
N LYS A 258 1.57 3.53 27.01
CA LYS A 258 1.80 3.55 28.47
C LYS A 258 2.60 2.32 28.90
N MET A 259 2.21 1.14 28.41
CA MET A 259 2.92 -0.11 28.69
C MET A 259 4.34 -0.07 28.13
N SER A 260 4.53 0.41 26.89
CA SER A 260 5.86 0.59 26.29
C SER A 260 6.75 1.51 27.12
N ARG A 261 6.21 2.64 27.62
CA ARG A 261 6.95 3.53 28.53
C ARG A 261 7.40 2.81 29.82
N SER A 262 6.49 2.04 30.42
CA SER A 262 6.77 1.28 31.65
C SER A 262 7.84 0.22 31.42
N LEU A 263 7.69 -0.61 30.39
CA LEU A 263 8.62 -1.68 30.05
C LEU A 263 10.02 -1.13 29.70
N ILE A 264 10.08 -0.11 28.84
CA ILE A 264 11.34 0.52 28.46
C ILE A 264 12.03 1.11 29.71
N HIS A 265 11.25 1.77 30.57
CA HIS A 265 11.80 2.31 31.83
C HIS A 265 12.29 1.19 32.78
N GLU A 266 11.54 0.11 32.88
CA GLU A 266 11.93 -1.06 33.70
C GLU A 266 13.23 -1.70 33.20
N PHE A 267 13.31 -1.95 31.88
CA PHE A 267 14.48 -2.60 31.27
C PHE A 267 15.73 -1.71 31.24
N LEU A 268 15.57 -0.42 30.94
CA LEU A 268 16.69 0.50 30.76
C LEU A 268 17.02 1.29 32.02
N GLY A 269 16.08 1.44 32.98
CA GLY A 269 16.26 2.22 34.20
C GLY A 269 16.16 3.74 34.01
N PHE A 270 15.81 4.22 32.79
CA PHE A 270 15.60 5.63 32.47
C PHE A 270 14.48 5.81 31.45
N ARG A 271 13.96 7.03 31.34
CA ARG A 271 12.88 7.35 30.40
C ARG A 271 13.45 7.59 29.00
N VAL A 272 12.86 6.93 28.01
CA VAL A 272 13.19 7.12 26.58
C VAL A 272 12.05 7.81 25.84
N LEU A 273 10.81 7.54 26.21
CA LEU A 273 9.63 8.14 25.59
C LEU A 273 9.15 9.36 26.39
N ALA A 274 8.75 10.41 25.70
CA ALA A 274 8.20 11.61 26.32
C ALA A 274 7.01 11.32 27.24
N SER A 275 6.73 12.20 28.17
CA SER A 275 5.60 12.05 29.12
C SER A 275 4.25 12.00 28.37
N LYS A 276 3.24 11.41 29.00
CA LYS A 276 1.88 11.38 28.44
C LYS A 276 1.37 12.79 28.19
N ASP A 277 1.56 13.68 29.14
CA ASP A 277 1.01 15.03 29.09
C ASP A 277 1.67 15.87 27.99
N SER A 278 2.99 15.77 27.83
CA SER A 278 3.68 16.49 26.75
C SER A 278 3.29 15.99 25.36
N VAL A 279 3.05 14.68 25.20
CA VAL A 279 2.55 14.12 23.93
C VAL A 279 1.10 14.51 23.69
N ASN A 280 0.24 14.51 24.73
CA ASN A 280 -1.14 14.96 24.63
C ASN A 280 -1.25 16.44 24.32
N ASN A 281 -0.44 17.29 24.94
CA ASN A 281 -0.38 18.72 24.64
C ASN A 281 -0.04 18.96 23.15
N LEU A 282 0.96 18.25 22.64
CA LEU A 282 1.28 18.29 21.21
C LEU A 282 0.09 17.80 20.37
N LYS A 283 -0.53 16.67 20.73
CA LYS A 283 -1.70 16.13 20.03
C LYS A 283 -2.84 17.14 19.98
N HIS A 284 -3.14 17.81 21.10
CA HIS A 284 -4.16 18.86 21.14
C HIS A 284 -3.79 20.09 20.28
N SER A 285 -2.53 20.49 20.25
CA SER A 285 -2.10 21.60 19.39
C SER A 285 -2.18 21.28 17.88
N LEU A 286 -2.13 20.00 17.53
CA LEU A 286 -2.27 19.51 16.16
C LEU A 286 -3.74 19.24 15.77
N SER A 287 -4.62 19.12 16.77
CA SER A 287 -6.03 18.80 16.55
C SER A 287 -6.72 19.84 15.70
N THR A 288 -7.52 19.38 14.77
CA THR A 288 -8.36 20.20 13.87
C THR A 288 -9.84 19.95 14.10
N VAL A 289 -10.21 19.26 15.19
CA VAL A 289 -11.61 18.85 15.46
C VAL A 289 -12.54 20.06 15.50
N ASP A 290 -12.10 21.17 16.08
CA ASP A 290 -12.91 22.40 16.16
C ASP A 290 -13.23 23.01 14.78
N ASN A 291 -12.52 22.61 13.73
CA ASN A 291 -12.79 22.99 12.36
C ASN A 291 -13.70 22.01 11.61
N TYR A 292 -14.38 21.12 12.35
CA TYR A 292 -15.33 20.18 11.78
C TYR A 292 -16.69 20.23 12.46
N LYS A 293 -17.72 20.20 11.63
CA LYS A 293 -19.09 19.94 12.07
C LYS A 293 -19.33 18.44 12.01
N ILE A 294 -19.77 17.86 13.13
CA ILE A 294 -20.07 16.44 13.25
C ILE A 294 -21.54 16.31 13.66
N ASP A 295 -22.36 15.84 12.73
CA ASP A 295 -23.79 15.60 12.96
C ASP A 295 -24.06 14.10 13.08
N VAL A 296 -24.96 13.72 13.99
CA VAL A 296 -25.49 12.36 14.06
C VAL A 296 -26.76 12.28 13.20
N VAL A 297 -26.70 11.47 12.15
CA VAL A 297 -27.83 11.23 11.24
C VAL A 297 -28.53 9.95 11.63
N VAL A 298 -29.85 10.01 11.76
CA VAL A 298 -30.69 8.85 12.09
C VAL A 298 -31.51 8.47 10.87
N LYS A 299 -31.27 7.26 10.34
CA LYS A 299 -32.09 6.69 9.25
C LYS A 299 -32.97 5.58 9.81
N GLU A 300 -34.25 5.63 9.52
CA GLU A 300 -35.18 4.56 9.87
C GLU A 300 -35.16 3.48 8.78
N LYS A 301 -34.81 2.27 9.17
CA LYS A 301 -34.78 1.13 8.25
C LYS A 301 -36.05 0.30 8.50
N VAL A 302 -36.97 0.44 7.60
CA VAL A 302 -38.19 -0.40 7.59
C VAL A 302 -37.85 -1.73 6.93
N THR A 303 -37.94 -2.82 7.70
CA THR A 303 -37.84 -4.18 7.12
C THR A 303 -39.24 -4.74 7.03
N VAL A 304 -39.67 -5.11 5.82
CA VAL A 304 -41.03 -5.67 5.60
C VAL A 304 -41.26 -6.87 6.53
N GLY A 305 -42.27 -6.76 7.39
CA GLY A 305 -42.66 -7.79 8.37
C GLY A 305 -41.81 -7.83 9.67
N LYS A 306 -40.95 -6.85 9.93
CA LYS A 306 -40.12 -6.73 11.15
C LYS A 306 -40.22 -5.30 11.71
N ALA A 307 -39.91 -5.16 13.00
CA ALA A 307 -39.90 -3.86 13.67
C ALA A 307 -38.93 -2.88 12.96
N THR A 308 -39.35 -1.62 12.87
CA THR A 308 -38.49 -0.54 12.34
C THR A 308 -37.26 -0.37 13.23
N THR A 309 -36.09 -0.52 12.66
CA THR A 309 -34.79 -0.32 13.36
C THR A 309 -34.21 1.04 13.00
N LYS A 310 -33.81 1.79 14.04
CA LYS A 310 -33.06 3.04 13.83
C LYS A 310 -31.61 2.75 13.61
N HIS A 311 -31.08 3.27 12.51
CA HIS A 311 -29.67 3.22 12.19
C HIS A 311 -29.05 4.61 12.41
N TYR A 312 -27.96 4.65 13.17
CA TYR A 312 -27.25 5.90 13.51
C TYR A 312 -25.93 5.95 12.76
N SER A 313 -25.68 7.04 12.06
CA SER A 313 -24.42 7.29 11.36
C SER A 313 -23.92 8.70 11.66
N THR A 314 -22.69 9.01 11.28
CA THR A 314 -22.12 10.36 11.41
C THR A 314 -21.99 11.02 10.05
N ARG A 315 -22.30 12.31 9.99
CA ARG A 315 -21.93 13.20 8.89
C ARG A 315 -20.86 14.15 9.41
N ILE A 316 -19.73 14.18 8.73
CA ILE A 316 -18.57 15.02 9.04
C ILE A 316 -18.40 16.01 7.88
N SER A 317 -18.25 17.28 8.19
CA SER A 317 -18.00 18.33 7.21
C SER A 317 -17.03 19.35 7.78
N ILE A 318 -16.05 19.77 6.99
CA ILE A 318 -15.13 20.84 7.37
C ILE A 318 -15.89 22.18 7.42
N ILE A 319 -15.53 23.05 8.38
CA ILE A 319 -16.15 24.38 8.56
C ILE A 319 -15.41 25.42 7.76
N ASP A 320 -14.10 25.41 7.80
CA ASP A 320 -13.23 26.36 7.07
C ASP A 320 -12.10 25.61 6.38
N LEU A 321 -12.27 25.39 5.08
CA LEU A 321 -11.32 24.68 4.24
C LEU A 321 -10.04 25.50 4.05
N MET A 322 -10.16 26.81 3.84
CA MET A 322 -9.01 27.69 3.60
C MET A 322 -8.06 27.69 4.79
N LYS A 323 -8.57 27.74 6.01
CA LYS A 323 -7.77 27.68 7.23
C LYS A 323 -6.84 26.47 7.27
N GLU A 324 -7.35 25.29 6.92
CA GLU A 324 -6.53 24.08 6.91
C GLU A 324 -5.55 24.04 5.74
N LEU A 325 -5.93 24.56 4.58
CA LEU A 325 -5.04 24.64 3.41
C LEU A 325 -3.86 25.58 3.67
N VAL A 326 -4.11 26.75 4.26
CA VAL A 326 -3.06 27.70 4.67
C VAL A 326 -2.11 27.03 5.66
N LYS A 327 -2.64 26.43 6.74
CA LYS A 327 -1.85 25.75 7.77
C LYS A 327 -0.95 24.64 7.16
N ARG A 328 -1.49 23.84 6.25
CA ARG A 328 -0.76 22.78 5.58
C ARG A 328 0.31 23.30 4.63
N THR A 329 0.00 24.36 3.86
CA THR A 329 0.95 25.00 2.96
C THR A 329 2.12 25.61 3.72
N GLU A 330 1.86 26.26 4.87
CA GLU A 330 2.90 26.74 5.79
C GLU A 330 3.80 25.61 6.30
N LEU A 331 3.23 24.51 6.76
CA LEU A 331 4.00 23.35 7.24
C LEU A 331 4.87 22.76 6.13
N LEU A 332 4.31 22.59 4.93
CA LEU A 332 5.05 22.07 3.77
C LEU A 332 6.22 22.97 3.38
N ASP A 333 6.02 24.31 3.35
CA ASP A 333 7.09 25.28 3.06
C ASP A 333 8.15 25.31 4.16
N HIS A 334 7.74 25.34 5.43
CA HIS A 334 8.65 25.38 6.58
C HIS A 334 9.55 24.14 6.64
N HIS A 335 9.06 23.00 6.22
CA HIS A 335 9.79 21.73 6.22
C HIS A 335 10.39 21.35 4.86
N ASN A 336 10.41 22.25 3.88
CA ASN A 336 10.91 22.05 2.52
C ASN A 336 10.27 20.83 1.81
N GLN A 337 9.00 20.57 2.11
CA GLN A 337 8.21 19.53 1.43
C GLN A 337 7.41 20.11 0.26
N LEU A 338 7.19 21.43 0.21
CA LEU A 338 6.51 22.09 -0.89
C LEU A 338 7.45 22.22 -2.09
N ILE A 339 7.04 21.68 -3.22
CA ILE A 339 7.76 21.80 -4.49
C ILE A 339 7.31 23.10 -5.15
N GLU A 340 8.25 24.03 -5.31
CA GLU A 340 8.01 25.27 -6.03
C GLU A 340 7.97 25.02 -7.54
N ASN A 341 7.08 25.69 -8.26
CA ASN A 341 7.02 25.73 -9.72
C ASN A 341 7.31 27.13 -10.24
N GLU A 342 7.64 27.24 -11.53
CA GLU A 342 7.97 28.54 -12.16
C GLU A 342 6.78 29.50 -12.16
N GLU A 343 5.55 28.99 -12.19
CA GLU A 343 4.30 29.76 -12.25
C GLU A 343 3.84 30.27 -10.88
N ASN A 344 4.55 29.94 -9.81
CA ASN A 344 4.19 30.27 -8.43
C ASN A 344 2.78 29.85 -8.03
N GLU A 345 2.38 28.65 -8.46
CA GLU A 345 1.05 28.09 -8.24
C GLU A 345 1.07 26.93 -7.25
N VAL A 346 -0.07 26.68 -6.63
CA VAL A 346 -0.36 25.46 -5.87
C VAL A 346 -1.51 24.74 -6.54
N THR A 347 -1.29 23.49 -6.91
CA THR A 347 -2.33 22.62 -7.45
C THR A 347 -3.02 21.88 -6.32
N LEU A 348 -4.32 22.04 -6.20
CA LEU A 348 -5.19 21.32 -5.28
C LEU A 348 -6.04 20.34 -6.06
N CYS A 349 -6.16 19.11 -5.56
CA CYS A 349 -6.99 18.08 -6.15
C CYS A 349 -8.08 17.64 -5.18
N LEU A 350 -9.33 17.92 -5.52
CA LEU A 350 -10.49 17.40 -4.80
C LEU A 350 -10.73 15.97 -5.24
N GLN A 351 -10.66 15.04 -4.30
CA GLN A 351 -10.86 13.61 -4.52
C GLN A 351 -12.13 13.15 -3.85
N ALA A 352 -12.99 12.48 -4.59
CA ALA A 352 -14.24 11.96 -4.06
C ALA A 352 -14.46 10.51 -4.49
N ASP A 353 -14.84 9.66 -3.53
CA ASP A 353 -15.15 8.26 -3.81
C ASP A 353 -16.06 7.63 -2.74
N LYS A 354 -16.83 6.63 -3.18
CA LYS A 354 -17.66 5.83 -2.30
C LYS A 354 -17.03 4.48 -1.98
N GLY A 355 -16.48 4.36 -0.77
CA GLY A 355 -15.95 3.10 -0.25
C GLY A 355 -16.94 2.44 0.72
N SER A 356 -17.46 1.27 0.35
CA SER A 356 -18.43 0.51 1.15
C SER A 356 -19.78 1.26 1.31
N LEU A 357 -20.10 1.72 2.51
CA LEU A 357 -21.37 2.41 2.80
C LEU A 357 -21.24 3.94 2.81
N GLU A 358 -20.03 4.47 2.74
CA GLU A 358 -19.77 5.89 2.95
C GLU A 358 -19.12 6.54 1.74
N THR A 359 -19.57 7.76 1.46
CA THR A 359 -18.93 8.68 0.53
C THR A 359 -17.95 9.56 1.28
N LYS A 360 -16.73 9.69 0.76
CA LYS A 360 -15.64 10.50 1.33
C LYS A 360 -15.18 11.52 0.29
N ILE A 361 -14.97 12.73 0.76
CA ILE A 361 -14.43 13.81 -0.06
C ILE A 361 -13.18 14.32 0.66
N CYS A 362 -12.08 14.41 -0.07
CA CYS A 362 -10.77 14.79 0.46
C CYS A 362 -10.10 15.80 -0.47
N VAL A 363 -9.17 16.60 0.06
CA VAL A 363 -8.31 17.50 -0.72
C VAL A 363 -6.87 17.06 -0.58
N ALA A 364 -6.17 16.95 -1.71
CA ALA A 364 -4.72 16.74 -1.77
C ALA A 364 -4.01 18.02 -2.27
N ILE A 365 -2.82 18.29 -1.73
CA ILE A 365 -1.90 19.29 -2.29
C ILE A 365 -0.95 18.54 -3.24
N GLU A 366 -0.92 18.90 -4.53
CA GLU A 366 -0.13 18.18 -5.53
C GLU A 366 1.33 18.63 -5.63
N ASN A 367 1.67 19.79 -5.08
CA ASN A 367 3.04 20.32 -5.09
C ASN A 367 3.93 19.64 -4.02
N VAL A 368 3.89 18.32 -3.96
CA VAL A 368 4.70 17.49 -3.07
C VAL A 368 5.29 16.31 -3.84
N GLN A 369 6.30 15.64 -3.29
CA GLN A 369 6.97 14.55 -3.99
C GLN A 369 6.01 13.41 -4.37
N ASN A 370 5.14 13.00 -3.46
CA ASN A 370 4.18 11.91 -3.65
C ASN A 370 2.76 12.39 -3.31
N PRO A 371 2.05 13.06 -4.23
CA PRO A 371 0.72 13.60 -3.93
C PRO A 371 -0.36 12.53 -3.73
N SER A 372 -0.24 11.38 -4.39
CA SER A 372 -1.23 10.30 -4.36
C SER A 372 -0.99 9.30 -3.22
N ILE A 373 -0.80 9.80 -1.99
CA ILE A 373 -0.72 8.97 -0.78
C ILE A 373 -1.80 9.38 0.23
N PRO A 374 -2.33 8.43 1.03
CA PRO A 374 -3.45 8.72 1.94
C PRO A 374 -3.13 9.74 3.02
N HIS A 375 -1.86 9.92 3.37
CA HIS A 375 -1.43 10.91 4.37
C HIS A 375 -1.44 12.35 3.86
N ASN A 376 -1.45 12.55 2.54
CA ASN A 376 -1.65 13.85 1.93
C ASN A 376 -3.14 14.26 1.86
N LEU A 377 -4.07 13.31 2.07
CA LEU A 377 -5.50 13.60 1.97
C LEU A 377 -6.03 14.29 3.24
N LEU A 378 -6.49 15.52 3.09
CA LEU A 378 -7.30 16.24 4.07
C LEU A 378 -8.76 15.81 3.90
N LEU A 379 -9.34 15.17 4.89
CA LEU A 379 -10.77 14.86 4.88
C LEU A 379 -11.58 16.15 4.97
N VAL A 380 -12.47 16.40 4.01
CA VAL A 380 -13.32 17.60 4.00
C VAL A 380 -14.80 17.28 4.17
N ALA A 381 -15.24 16.10 3.72
CA ALA A 381 -16.55 15.57 4.04
C ALA A 381 -16.55 14.04 4.10
N MET A 382 -17.39 13.49 4.97
CA MET A 382 -17.69 12.05 5.04
C MET A 382 -19.13 11.86 5.53
N TYR A 383 -19.88 11.03 4.83
CA TYR A 383 -21.26 10.68 5.22
C TYR A 383 -21.61 9.27 4.75
N GLU A 384 -22.54 8.64 5.43
CA GLU A 384 -23.13 7.37 5.02
C GLU A 384 -24.23 7.60 4.00
N GLY A 385 -23.97 7.21 2.75
CA GLY A 385 -24.88 7.43 1.65
C GLY A 385 -24.26 7.09 0.31
N SER A 386 -25.02 7.39 -0.75
CA SER A 386 -24.54 7.23 -2.12
C SER A 386 -23.76 8.47 -2.57
N ASP A 387 -23.07 8.31 -3.67
CA ASP A 387 -22.36 9.33 -4.41
C ASP A 387 -23.24 9.94 -5.53
N SER A 388 -24.57 9.90 -5.36
CA SER A 388 -25.52 10.54 -6.27
C SER A 388 -25.52 12.06 -6.08
N GLU A 389 -25.96 12.78 -7.09
CA GLU A 389 -26.03 14.25 -7.05
C GLU A 389 -26.87 14.75 -5.85
N ASP A 390 -28.02 14.13 -5.60
CA ASP A 390 -28.92 14.52 -4.50
C ASP A 390 -28.23 14.35 -3.12
N GLU A 391 -27.57 13.21 -2.91
CA GLU A 391 -26.87 12.94 -1.65
C GLU A 391 -25.63 13.84 -1.49
N LEU A 392 -24.93 14.18 -2.57
CA LEU A 392 -23.82 15.13 -2.55
C LEU A 392 -24.30 16.54 -2.21
N ARG A 393 -25.44 16.97 -2.79
CA ARG A 393 -26.07 18.27 -2.47
C ARG A 393 -26.53 18.33 -1.01
N GLU A 394 -27.15 17.27 -0.52
CA GLU A 394 -27.65 17.23 0.86
C GLU A 394 -26.50 17.23 1.89
N ASN A 395 -25.41 16.50 1.62
CA ASN A 395 -24.41 16.20 2.64
C ASN A 395 -23.10 16.96 2.49
N ALA A 396 -22.78 17.52 1.30
CA ALA A 396 -21.47 18.13 1.00
C ALA A 396 -21.54 19.46 0.23
N LEU A 397 -22.70 20.05 -0.01
CA LEU A 397 -22.83 21.28 -0.80
C LEU A 397 -21.95 22.42 -0.26
N SER A 398 -21.89 22.61 1.05
CA SER A 398 -21.05 23.64 1.67
C SER A 398 -19.56 23.43 1.37
N VAL A 399 -19.10 22.21 1.26
CA VAL A 399 -17.71 21.88 0.91
C VAL A 399 -17.44 22.26 -0.54
N PHE A 400 -18.34 21.95 -1.47
CA PHE A 400 -18.20 22.35 -2.87
C PHE A 400 -18.23 23.88 -3.05
N GLN A 401 -19.07 24.58 -2.27
CA GLN A 401 -19.08 26.05 -2.26
C GLN A 401 -17.74 26.62 -1.83
N MET A 402 -17.22 26.18 -0.67
CA MET A 402 -15.89 26.60 -0.20
C MET A 402 -14.79 26.26 -1.22
N TRP A 403 -14.87 25.11 -1.86
CA TRP A 403 -13.93 24.69 -2.88
C TRP A 403 -13.94 25.60 -4.10
N ASN A 404 -15.12 25.94 -4.59
CA ASN A 404 -15.30 26.79 -5.76
C ASN A 404 -14.83 28.24 -5.57
N ASP A 405 -14.75 28.71 -4.31
CA ASP A 405 -14.32 30.07 -3.95
C ASP A 405 -12.79 30.19 -3.80
N ILE A 406 -12.03 29.07 -3.89
CA ILE A 406 -10.58 29.10 -3.73
C ILE A 406 -9.92 29.60 -5.02
N THR A 407 -9.24 30.74 -4.94
CA THR A 407 -8.47 31.31 -6.06
C THR A 407 -6.99 31.45 -5.76
N GLU A 408 -6.64 31.67 -4.49
CA GLU A 408 -5.27 31.87 -4.03
C GLU A 408 -5.10 31.39 -2.58
N ILE A 409 -3.87 31.08 -2.19
CA ILE A 409 -3.49 30.78 -0.80
C ILE A 409 -2.46 31.80 -0.33
N ASN A 410 -2.83 32.52 0.71
CA ASN A 410 -1.96 33.50 1.40
C ASN A 410 -1.41 32.84 2.66
N TYR A 411 -0.10 32.68 2.77
CA TYR A 411 0.53 32.00 3.89
C TYR A 411 1.86 32.64 4.32
N THR A 412 2.30 32.35 5.54
CA THR A 412 3.58 32.80 6.08
C THR A 412 4.68 31.80 5.75
N SER A 413 5.65 32.18 4.91
CA SER A 413 6.77 31.32 4.54
C SER A 413 7.72 31.09 5.72
N LYS A 414 8.61 30.08 5.61
CA LYS A 414 9.65 29.78 6.62
C LYS A 414 10.55 30.98 6.97
N ASN A 415 10.65 31.97 6.08
CA ASN A 415 11.42 33.19 6.31
C ASN A 415 10.60 34.31 6.97
N GLY A 416 9.39 34.03 7.43
CA GLY A 416 8.48 35.01 8.03
C GLY A 416 7.84 36.00 7.05
N LYS A 417 8.02 35.79 5.74
CA LYS A 417 7.42 36.66 4.71
C LYS A 417 6.07 36.11 4.29
N GLN A 418 5.11 37.01 4.09
CA GLN A 418 3.85 36.63 3.46
C GLN A 418 4.10 36.29 1.98
N LYS A 419 3.58 35.16 1.56
CA LYS A 419 3.57 34.66 0.18
C LYS A 419 2.13 34.39 -0.25
N THR A 420 1.85 34.75 -1.50
CA THR A 420 0.60 34.40 -2.18
C THR A 420 0.91 33.44 -3.31
N LYS A 421 0.20 32.34 -3.36
CA LYS A 421 0.24 31.39 -4.48
C LYS A 421 -1.13 31.32 -5.12
N LYS A 422 -1.15 31.42 -6.45
CA LYS A 422 -2.36 31.16 -7.24
C LYS A 422 -2.72 29.68 -7.12
N VAL A 423 -4.00 29.36 -7.11
CA VAL A 423 -4.48 27.99 -6.97
C VAL A 423 -4.99 27.47 -8.31
N VAL A 424 -4.51 26.29 -8.69
CA VAL A 424 -5.06 25.47 -9.77
C VAL A 424 -5.90 24.38 -9.14
N LEU A 425 -7.17 24.31 -9.51
CA LEU A 425 -8.11 23.33 -8.99
C LEU A 425 -8.25 22.16 -9.94
N LYS A 426 -8.15 20.95 -9.42
CA LYS A 426 -8.40 19.69 -10.13
C LYS A 426 -9.44 18.85 -9.39
N PHE A 427 -10.09 17.97 -10.12
CA PHE A 427 -11.01 16.99 -9.56
C PHE A 427 -10.64 15.58 -9.99
N ILE A 428 -10.80 14.61 -9.10
CA ILE A 428 -10.70 13.19 -9.43
C ILE A 428 -11.74 12.37 -8.67
N GLY A 429 -12.31 11.41 -9.36
CA GLY A 429 -13.28 10.47 -8.83
C GLY A 429 -13.61 9.39 -9.85
N ASP A 430 -14.41 8.42 -9.47
CA ASP A 430 -14.91 7.48 -10.46
C ASP A 430 -15.90 8.16 -11.45
N LEU A 431 -16.21 7.50 -12.57
CA LEU A 431 -17.09 8.08 -13.59
C LEU A 431 -18.51 8.38 -13.08
N LYS A 432 -18.94 7.70 -12.03
CA LYS A 432 -20.26 7.92 -11.44
C LYS A 432 -20.30 9.22 -10.64
N ILE A 433 -19.30 9.43 -9.78
CA ILE A 433 -19.22 10.65 -8.97
C ILE A 433 -18.89 11.87 -9.82
N ILE A 434 -18.03 11.73 -10.85
CA ILE A 434 -17.79 12.79 -11.84
C ILE A 434 -19.11 13.19 -12.52
N SER A 435 -19.91 12.20 -12.95
CA SER A 435 -21.21 12.47 -13.55
C SER A 435 -22.17 13.16 -12.60
N ALA A 436 -22.16 12.79 -11.31
CA ALA A 436 -23.01 13.42 -10.29
C ALA A 436 -22.59 14.87 -10.02
N VAL A 437 -21.28 15.13 -9.96
CA VAL A 437 -20.72 16.46 -9.70
C VAL A 437 -20.97 17.43 -10.85
N LEU A 438 -20.93 16.95 -12.11
CA LEU A 438 -21.16 17.76 -13.30
C LEU A 438 -22.64 17.85 -13.72
N GLY A 439 -23.56 17.15 -13.04
CA GLY A 439 -24.96 17.06 -13.45
C GLY A 439 -25.16 16.23 -14.72
N HIS A 440 -24.21 15.33 -15.04
CA HIS A 440 -24.28 14.43 -16.19
C HIS A 440 -25.10 13.18 -15.88
N ARG A 441 -25.79 12.62 -16.87
CA ARG A 441 -26.61 11.40 -16.73
C ARG A 441 -25.81 10.10 -16.61
N GLY A 442 -24.49 10.18 -16.80
CA GLY A 442 -23.55 9.06 -16.66
C GLY A 442 -23.38 8.25 -17.95
N GLN A 443 -22.62 7.16 -17.83
CA GLN A 443 -22.13 6.38 -18.96
C GLN A 443 -23.20 5.58 -19.72
N SER A 444 -24.39 5.47 -19.18
CA SER A 444 -25.49 4.71 -19.80
C SER A 444 -26.36 5.56 -20.74
N CYS A 445 -26.15 6.87 -20.81
CA CYS A 445 -26.89 7.75 -21.71
C CYS A 445 -26.28 7.74 -23.11
N SER A 446 -26.97 8.37 -24.07
CA SER A 446 -26.54 8.46 -25.47
C SER A 446 -25.27 9.30 -25.68
N ASN A 447 -24.90 10.13 -24.72
CA ASN A 447 -23.70 10.94 -24.73
C ASN A 447 -22.87 10.57 -23.49
N PRO A 448 -22.17 9.43 -23.49
CA PRO A 448 -21.60 8.83 -22.28
C PRO A 448 -20.33 9.52 -21.76
N CYS A 449 -19.72 10.40 -22.57
CA CYS A 449 -18.48 11.07 -22.20
C CYS A 449 -18.75 12.39 -21.46
N TYR A 450 -18.06 12.58 -20.35
CA TYR A 450 -18.13 13.84 -19.60
C TYR A 450 -17.21 14.93 -20.16
N LEU A 451 -16.23 14.56 -21.01
CA LEU A 451 -15.25 15.48 -21.62
C LEU A 451 -15.65 15.96 -23.03
N CYS A 452 -16.52 15.24 -23.73
CA CYS A 452 -16.95 15.63 -25.07
C CYS A 452 -18.40 15.23 -25.34
N GLU A 453 -18.97 15.77 -26.41
CA GLU A 453 -20.35 15.52 -26.87
C GLU A 453 -20.47 14.23 -27.71
N LEU A 454 -19.60 13.25 -27.49
CA LEU A 454 -19.67 11.96 -28.18
C LEU A 454 -21.08 11.39 -28.11
N VAL A 455 -21.61 10.98 -29.25
CA VAL A 455 -22.84 10.20 -29.33
C VAL A 455 -22.50 8.73 -29.52
N SER A 456 -22.81 7.91 -28.55
CA SER A 456 -22.58 6.47 -28.59
C SER A 456 -23.60 5.73 -27.73
N THR A 457 -24.05 4.58 -28.21
CA THR A 457 -24.99 3.70 -27.50
C THR A 457 -24.39 2.30 -27.36
N ASN A 458 -24.88 1.53 -26.42
CA ASN A 458 -24.40 0.16 -26.19
C ASN A 458 -24.91 -0.84 -27.26
N SER A 459 -25.80 -0.44 -28.12
CA SER A 459 -26.35 -1.26 -29.21
C SER A 459 -27.05 -0.38 -30.26
N GLY A 460 -27.30 -0.96 -31.42
CA GLY A 460 -28.02 -0.29 -32.53
C GLY A 460 -27.14 0.61 -33.40
N PRO A 461 -27.75 1.48 -34.22
CA PRO A 461 -27.03 2.23 -35.26
C PRO A 461 -26.00 3.25 -34.75
N ARG A 462 -26.07 3.61 -33.50
CA ARG A 462 -25.13 4.56 -32.84
C ARG A 462 -24.08 3.86 -32.00
N ALA A 463 -24.04 2.53 -31.98
CA ALA A 463 -22.99 1.77 -31.32
C ALA A 463 -21.67 1.93 -32.08
N GLN A 464 -20.62 2.26 -31.40
CA GLN A 464 -19.29 2.37 -31.98
C GLN A 464 -18.54 1.05 -31.74
N TYR A 465 -18.34 0.28 -32.80
CA TYR A 465 -17.54 -0.95 -32.75
C TYR A 465 -16.07 -0.64 -33.00
N LEU A 466 -15.19 -1.41 -32.37
CA LEU A 466 -13.74 -1.21 -32.46
C LEU A 466 -13.23 -1.26 -33.90
N LYS A 467 -13.77 -2.13 -34.75
CA LYS A 467 -13.40 -2.24 -36.17
C LYS A 467 -13.69 -0.98 -36.99
N ASP A 468 -14.76 -0.24 -36.64
CA ASP A 468 -15.29 0.88 -37.42
C ASP A 468 -14.86 2.26 -36.87
N VAL A 469 -14.36 2.33 -35.61
CA VAL A 469 -14.06 3.60 -34.97
C VAL A 469 -12.74 4.20 -35.44
N ASP A 470 -12.77 5.48 -35.80
CA ASP A 470 -11.57 6.29 -35.95
C ASP A 470 -11.42 7.21 -34.71
N PHE A 471 -10.48 6.88 -33.83
CA PHE A 471 -10.21 7.64 -32.61
C PHE A 471 -9.57 9.01 -32.85
N ARG A 472 -9.16 9.32 -34.11
CA ARG A 472 -8.64 10.64 -34.49
C ARG A 472 -9.75 11.65 -34.69
N VAL A 473 -10.98 11.19 -34.95
CA VAL A 473 -12.15 12.05 -35.06
C VAL A 473 -12.57 12.49 -33.66
N GLN A 474 -12.30 13.74 -33.34
CA GLN A 474 -12.64 14.29 -32.04
C GLN A 474 -14.05 14.86 -32.04
N ALA A 475 -14.85 14.48 -31.05
CA ALA A 475 -16.12 15.15 -30.77
C ALA A 475 -15.88 16.52 -30.12
N VAL A 476 -16.89 17.39 -30.17
CA VAL A 476 -16.84 18.70 -29.53
C VAL A 476 -16.50 18.55 -28.03
N GLN A 477 -15.47 19.24 -27.61
CA GLN A 477 -15.06 19.21 -26.19
C GLN A 477 -16.06 19.99 -25.33
N ARG A 478 -16.28 19.51 -24.11
CA ARG A 478 -17.17 20.15 -23.15
C ARG A 478 -16.39 21.14 -22.28
N SER A 479 -17.10 22.21 -21.89
CA SER A 479 -16.69 23.16 -20.86
C SER A 479 -17.83 23.35 -19.86
N LEU A 480 -17.59 24.02 -18.75
CA LEU A 480 -18.66 24.39 -17.80
C LEU A 480 -19.78 25.15 -18.50
N ALA A 481 -19.44 26.07 -19.40
CA ALA A 481 -20.42 26.81 -20.19
C ALA A 481 -21.29 25.91 -21.07
N THR A 482 -20.74 24.82 -21.64
CA THR A 482 -21.55 23.83 -22.38
C THR A 482 -22.44 23.02 -21.46
N TYR A 483 -22.00 22.70 -20.25
CA TYR A 483 -22.84 22.05 -19.23
C TYR A 483 -24.00 22.94 -18.81
N GLU A 484 -23.77 24.21 -18.54
CA GLU A 484 -24.80 25.19 -18.22
C GLU A 484 -25.83 25.33 -19.36
N ARG A 485 -25.36 25.50 -20.59
CA ARG A 485 -26.22 25.54 -21.78
C ARG A 485 -27.11 24.31 -21.92
N ASP A 486 -26.51 23.12 -21.78
CA ASP A 486 -27.19 21.85 -22.00
C ASP A 486 -28.15 21.50 -20.85
N ALA A 487 -27.87 22.00 -19.64
CA ALA A 487 -28.76 21.87 -18.49
C ALA A 487 -30.10 22.58 -18.69
N LEU A 488 -30.14 23.69 -19.42
CA LEU A 488 -31.40 24.42 -19.71
C LEU A 488 -32.43 23.55 -20.43
N THR A 489 -31.95 22.69 -21.30
CA THR A 489 -32.82 21.81 -22.14
C THR A 489 -32.78 20.34 -21.74
N GLY A 490 -31.77 19.94 -20.93
CA GLY A 490 -31.52 18.52 -20.64
C GLY A 490 -30.96 17.77 -21.82
N SER A 491 -30.18 18.44 -22.71
CA SER A 491 -29.60 17.86 -23.91
C SER A 491 -28.20 17.26 -23.66
N ASN A 492 -27.62 16.61 -24.66
CA ASN A 492 -26.24 16.09 -24.68
C ASN A 492 -25.82 15.29 -23.44
N GLY A 493 -26.73 14.54 -22.80
CA GLY A 493 -26.43 13.74 -21.61
C GLY A 493 -26.37 14.53 -20.31
N VAL A 494 -26.68 15.82 -20.32
CA VAL A 494 -26.79 16.66 -19.12
C VAL A 494 -28.21 16.56 -18.56
N ARG A 495 -28.36 16.61 -17.24
CA ARG A 495 -29.66 16.63 -16.57
C ARG A 495 -30.27 18.02 -16.72
N LYS A 496 -31.61 18.04 -16.95
CA LYS A 496 -32.32 19.29 -17.01
C LYS A 496 -32.28 20.01 -15.66
N ASP A 497 -32.08 21.31 -15.67
CA ASP A 497 -32.04 22.19 -14.51
C ASP A 497 -30.97 21.78 -13.45
N SER A 498 -29.95 21.01 -13.86
CA SER A 498 -28.82 20.64 -13.00
C SER A 498 -27.74 21.71 -13.06
N GLU A 499 -27.18 22.06 -11.90
CA GLU A 499 -26.02 22.91 -11.79
C GLU A 499 -24.81 22.08 -11.35
N SER A 500 -23.66 22.30 -11.99
CA SER A 500 -22.41 21.64 -11.59
C SER A 500 -22.02 22.00 -10.14
N LEU A 501 -21.81 20.98 -9.32
CA LEU A 501 -21.38 21.18 -7.92
C LEU A 501 -19.96 21.71 -7.84
N CYS A 502 -19.08 21.26 -8.73
CA CYS A 502 -17.67 21.64 -8.78
C CYS A 502 -17.42 22.51 -10.01
N LYS A 503 -16.99 23.76 -9.81
CA LYS A 503 -16.69 24.73 -10.87
C LYS A 503 -15.25 24.60 -11.39
N VAL A 504 -14.83 23.38 -11.64
CA VAL A 504 -13.57 23.03 -12.29
C VAL A 504 -13.87 22.69 -13.74
N GLU A 505 -13.08 23.18 -14.69
CA GLU A 505 -13.28 22.85 -16.10
C GLU A 505 -13.16 21.32 -16.32
N PRO A 506 -14.00 20.72 -17.18
CA PRO A 506 -13.95 19.29 -17.42
C PRO A 506 -12.57 18.76 -17.82
N CYS A 507 -11.75 19.54 -18.53
CA CYS A 507 -10.39 19.17 -18.91
C CYS A 507 -9.43 19.02 -17.70
N ASP A 508 -9.73 19.66 -16.56
CA ASP A 508 -8.98 19.54 -15.31
C ASP A 508 -9.46 18.39 -14.42
N PHE A 509 -10.40 17.57 -14.90
CA PHE A 509 -10.77 16.33 -14.25
C PHE A 509 -9.76 15.25 -14.62
N ALA A 510 -9.03 14.76 -13.63
CA ALA A 510 -8.00 13.77 -13.85
C ALA A 510 -8.58 12.45 -14.37
N ILE A 511 -7.93 11.89 -15.40
CA ILE A 511 -8.36 10.61 -16.00
C ILE A 511 -7.98 9.46 -15.08
N CYS A 512 -8.99 8.81 -14.51
CA CYS A 512 -8.84 7.70 -13.56
C CYS A 512 -8.02 6.55 -14.13
N THR A 513 -6.85 6.30 -13.54
CA THR A 513 -5.95 5.24 -14.01
C THR A 513 -6.41 3.85 -13.57
N VAL A 514 -6.82 3.72 -12.31
CA VAL A 514 -7.23 2.44 -11.71
C VAL A 514 -8.55 1.97 -12.30
N HIS A 515 -9.58 2.81 -12.25
CA HIS A 515 -10.90 2.44 -12.76
C HIS A 515 -10.94 2.23 -14.27
N ALA A 516 -10.11 2.94 -15.06
CA ALA A 516 -9.95 2.68 -16.48
C ALA A 516 -9.34 1.30 -16.71
N SER A 517 -8.20 1.00 -16.07
CA SER A 517 -7.51 -0.28 -16.24
C SER A 517 -8.36 -1.48 -15.78
N MET A 518 -9.05 -1.35 -14.64
CA MET A 518 -9.96 -2.38 -14.14
C MET A 518 -11.09 -2.66 -15.13
N GLY A 519 -11.75 -1.60 -15.59
CA GLY A 519 -12.88 -1.76 -16.50
C GLY A 519 -12.51 -2.32 -17.88
N LEU A 520 -11.34 -1.97 -18.41
CA LEU A 520 -10.82 -2.55 -19.65
C LEU A 520 -10.43 -4.01 -19.45
N CYS A 521 -9.72 -4.34 -18.35
CA CYS A 521 -9.38 -5.72 -18.04
C CYS A 521 -10.62 -6.59 -17.92
N GLU A 522 -11.61 -6.16 -17.13
CA GLU A 522 -12.85 -6.90 -16.93
C GLU A 522 -13.61 -7.11 -18.25
N ARG A 523 -13.84 -6.02 -19.00
CA ARG A 523 -14.68 -6.07 -20.20
C ARG A 523 -14.08 -6.90 -21.31
N TYR A 524 -12.80 -6.73 -21.59
CA TYR A 524 -12.18 -7.33 -22.76
C TYR A 524 -11.38 -8.58 -22.39
N PHE A 525 -10.42 -8.50 -21.47
CA PHE A 525 -9.47 -9.58 -21.25
C PHE A 525 -10.00 -10.67 -20.32
N GLU A 526 -10.58 -10.31 -19.17
CA GLU A 526 -11.11 -11.31 -18.24
C GLU A 526 -12.27 -12.11 -18.84
N ASN A 527 -13.18 -11.44 -19.54
CA ASN A 527 -14.29 -12.11 -20.19
C ASN A 527 -13.80 -13.09 -21.25
N HIS A 528 -12.82 -12.70 -22.07
CA HIS A 528 -12.21 -13.59 -23.06
C HIS A 528 -11.50 -14.78 -22.40
N ILE A 529 -10.61 -14.54 -21.44
CA ILE A 529 -9.87 -15.61 -20.71
C ILE A 529 -10.85 -16.57 -20.03
N ASN A 530 -11.86 -16.05 -19.37
CA ASN A 530 -12.88 -16.87 -18.73
C ASN A 530 -13.72 -17.67 -19.72
N GLY A 531 -14.04 -17.08 -20.87
CA GLY A 531 -14.72 -17.76 -21.97
C GLY A 531 -13.91 -18.93 -22.52
N GLU A 532 -12.63 -18.70 -22.81
CA GLU A 532 -11.70 -19.74 -23.29
C GLU A 532 -11.52 -20.89 -22.28
N ILE A 533 -11.36 -20.56 -21.01
CA ILE A 533 -11.26 -21.59 -19.96
C ILE A 533 -12.54 -22.43 -19.88
N ASN A 534 -13.71 -21.78 -19.98
CA ASN A 534 -14.98 -22.50 -19.97
C ASN A 534 -15.09 -23.47 -21.16
N ILE A 535 -14.68 -23.03 -22.37
CA ILE A 535 -14.65 -23.91 -23.55
C ILE A 535 -13.71 -25.11 -23.32
N MET A 536 -12.51 -24.87 -22.79
CA MET A 536 -11.52 -25.93 -22.53
C MET A 536 -11.99 -26.94 -21.47
N ASP A 537 -12.74 -26.47 -20.49
CA ASP A 537 -13.31 -27.29 -19.42
C ASP A 537 -14.69 -27.86 -19.79
N ASN A 538 -15.18 -27.68 -21.03
CA ASN A 538 -16.50 -28.10 -21.53
C ASN A 538 -17.67 -27.58 -20.67
N ILE A 539 -17.55 -26.34 -20.17
CA ILE A 539 -18.56 -25.69 -19.34
C ILE A 539 -19.39 -24.74 -20.21
N ASP A 540 -20.70 -24.97 -20.30
CA ASP A 540 -21.60 -24.05 -20.98
C ASP A 540 -21.80 -22.75 -20.17
N VAL A 541 -22.37 -21.72 -20.82
CA VAL A 541 -22.56 -20.40 -20.24
C VAL A 541 -23.45 -20.45 -18.98
N ALA A 542 -24.48 -21.28 -18.97
CA ALA A 542 -25.40 -21.39 -17.84
C ALA A 542 -24.72 -22.04 -16.63
N THR A 543 -23.99 -23.12 -16.87
CA THR A 543 -23.17 -23.80 -15.84
C THR A 543 -22.07 -22.88 -15.32
N GLY A 544 -21.37 -22.18 -16.22
CA GLY A 544 -20.34 -21.18 -15.84
C GLY A 544 -20.90 -20.07 -14.95
N THR A 545 -22.10 -19.59 -15.26
CA THR A 545 -22.79 -18.58 -14.43
C THR A 545 -23.17 -19.15 -13.06
N THR A 546 -23.62 -20.39 -13.00
CA THR A 546 -23.97 -21.07 -11.76
C THR A 546 -22.74 -21.27 -10.88
N LEU A 547 -21.63 -21.74 -11.45
CA LEU A 547 -20.36 -21.89 -10.75
C LEU A 547 -19.83 -20.57 -10.20
N ARG A 548 -19.96 -19.48 -10.95
CA ARG A 548 -19.63 -18.14 -10.47
C ARG A 548 -20.43 -17.76 -9.21
N LYS A 549 -21.74 -18.00 -9.21
CA LYS A 549 -22.62 -17.75 -8.05
C LYS A 549 -22.22 -18.60 -6.86
N GLN A 550 -22.03 -19.90 -7.06
CA GLN A 550 -21.62 -20.83 -6.01
C GLN A 550 -20.26 -20.47 -5.40
N ARG A 551 -19.30 -20.06 -6.23
CA ARG A 551 -17.99 -19.63 -5.74
C ARG A 551 -18.05 -18.33 -4.94
N LYS A 552 -18.93 -17.42 -5.34
CA LYS A 552 -19.21 -16.19 -4.58
C LYS A 552 -19.84 -16.53 -3.22
N GLU A 553 -20.84 -17.40 -3.20
CA GLU A 553 -21.49 -17.88 -1.98
C GLU A 553 -20.50 -18.56 -1.03
N GLN A 554 -19.66 -19.47 -1.52
CA GLN A 554 -18.57 -20.07 -0.76
C GLN A 554 -17.67 -19.01 -0.10
N THR A 555 -17.32 -17.97 -0.82
CA THR A 555 -16.48 -16.90 -0.28
C THR A 555 -17.17 -16.14 0.86
N GLU A 556 -18.47 -15.91 0.76
CA GLU A 556 -19.23 -15.25 1.84
C GLU A 556 -19.37 -16.18 3.05
N LEU A 557 -19.55 -17.49 2.84
CA LEU A 557 -19.56 -18.47 3.93
C LEU A 557 -18.22 -18.55 4.66
N VAL A 558 -17.10 -18.55 3.93
CA VAL A 558 -15.75 -18.52 4.55
C VAL A 558 -15.54 -17.26 5.39
N LYS A 559 -16.04 -16.12 4.94
CA LYS A 559 -15.96 -14.88 5.73
C LYS A 559 -16.85 -14.95 6.97
N LYS A 560 -18.09 -15.44 6.82
CA LYS A 560 -19.03 -15.61 7.92
C LYS A 560 -18.46 -16.54 8.98
N GLU A 561 -17.92 -17.70 8.57
CA GLU A 561 -17.25 -18.65 9.44
C GLU A 561 -16.11 -18.00 10.24
N LYS A 562 -15.25 -17.24 9.57
CA LYS A 562 -14.14 -16.53 10.24
C LYS A 562 -14.64 -15.52 11.29
N VAL A 563 -15.70 -14.78 10.99
CA VAL A 563 -16.29 -13.81 11.92
C VAL A 563 -16.90 -14.52 13.11
N GLN A 564 -17.68 -15.57 12.86
CA GLN A 564 -18.32 -16.40 13.91
C GLN A 564 -17.26 -17.05 14.81
N LYS A 565 -16.17 -17.61 14.24
CA LYS A 565 -15.07 -18.17 15.00
C LYS A 565 -14.43 -17.12 15.92
N THR A 566 -14.13 -15.94 15.39
CA THR A 566 -13.54 -14.84 16.20
C THR A 566 -14.50 -14.38 17.31
N ARG A 567 -15.82 -14.42 17.06
CA ARG A 567 -16.83 -14.05 18.05
C ARG A 567 -16.92 -15.11 19.14
N LEU A 568 -16.94 -16.38 18.75
CA LEU A 568 -16.95 -17.52 19.68
C LEU A 568 -15.69 -17.48 20.58
N ASP A 569 -14.49 -17.28 20.02
CA ASP A 569 -13.25 -17.15 20.78
C ASP A 569 -13.34 -16.03 21.83
N ARG A 570 -13.97 -14.89 21.49
CA ARG A 570 -14.17 -13.79 22.44
C ARG A 570 -15.15 -14.14 23.56
N ILE A 571 -16.24 -14.81 23.24
CA ILE A 571 -17.24 -15.24 24.23
C ILE A 571 -16.61 -16.26 25.18
N LEU A 572 -15.84 -17.21 24.65
CA LEU A 572 -15.12 -18.20 25.45
C LEU A 572 -14.09 -17.56 26.38
N ALA A 573 -13.32 -16.60 25.89
CA ALA A 573 -12.37 -15.85 26.73
C ALA A 573 -13.08 -15.05 27.83
N ALA A 574 -14.19 -14.37 27.52
CA ALA A 574 -14.98 -13.64 28.49
C ALA A 574 -15.62 -14.58 29.54
N ARG A 575 -16.04 -15.79 29.15
CA ARG A 575 -16.54 -16.82 30.06
C ARG A 575 -15.47 -17.30 31.00
N GLU A 576 -14.25 -17.54 30.51
CA GLU A 576 -13.09 -17.94 31.33
C GLU A 576 -12.70 -16.87 32.34
N GLU A 577 -12.70 -15.60 31.91
CA GLU A 577 -12.47 -14.46 32.78
C GLU A 577 -13.54 -14.31 33.87
N ALA A 578 -14.84 -14.45 33.51
CA ALA A 578 -15.97 -14.46 34.45
C ALA A 578 -15.89 -15.63 35.45
N PHE A 579 -15.51 -16.81 34.99
CA PHE A 579 -15.28 -17.98 35.83
C PHE A 579 -14.15 -17.73 36.84
N SER A 580 -13.04 -17.18 36.37
CA SER A 580 -11.88 -16.83 37.23
C SER A 580 -12.24 -15.75 38.28
N ALA A 581 -13.15 -14.84 37.95
CA ALA A 581 -13.67 -13.80 38.83
C ALA A 581 -14.81 -14.30 39.75
N MET A 582 -15.17 -15.58 39.71
CA MET A 582 -16.30 -16.19 40.42
C MET A 582 -17.67 -15.49 40.18
N THR A 583 -17.84 -14.97 38.97
CA THR A 583 -19.11 -14.36 38.54
C THR A 583 -19.99 -15.32 37.76
N ALA A 584 -21.29 -14.98 37.59
CA ALA A 584 -22.22 -15.86 36.87
C ALA A 584 -21.82 -16.00 35.37
N THR A 585 -21.74 -17.26 34.89
CA THR A 585 -21.29 -17.59 33.53
C THR A 585 -22.40 -18.13 32.62
N ASN A 586 -23.63 -18.33 33.15
CA ASN A 586 -24.70 -19.01 32.42
C ASN A 586 -25.06 -18.34 31.10
N THR A 587 -25.21 -17.01 31.09
CA THR A 587 -25.53 -16.25 29.86
C THR A 587 -24.45 -16.35 28.82
N LEU A 588 -23.16 -16.33 29.22
CA LEU A 588 -22.01 -16.50 28.31
C LEU A 588 -21.92 -17.93 27.79
N THR A 589 -22.35 -18.92 28.56
CA THR A 589 -22.42 -20.30 28.11
C THR A 589 -23.51 -20.46 27.05
N ASP A 590 -24.73 -19.93 27.28
CA ASP A 590 -25.81 -19.98 26.31
C ASP A 590 -25.44 -19.24 25.00
N GLU A 591 -24.75 -18.09 25.11
CA GLU A 591 -24.25 -17.37 23.94
C GLU A 591 -23.17 -18.16 23.19
N ALA A 592 -22.25 -18.82 23.88
CA ALA A 592 -21.23 -19.65 23.28
C ALA A 592 -21.83 -20.87 22.55
N ASP A 593 -22.79 -21.53 23.16
CA ASP A 593 -23.47 -22.69 22.56
C ASP A 593 -24.26 -22.29 21.31
N LYS A 594 -24.94 -21.14 21.35
CA LYS A 594 -25.62 -20.57 20.18
C LYS A 594 -24.66 -20.25 19.05
N GLU A 595 -23.58 -19.52 19.32
CA GLU A 595 -22.60 -19.15 18.31
C GLU A 595 -21.86 -20.38 17.74
N SER A 596 -21.59 -21.39 18.59
CA SER A 596 -21.00 -22.68 18.18
C SER A 596 -21.94 -23.44 17.25
N SER A 597 -23.23 -23.44 17.52
CA SER A 597 -24.25 -24.06 16.66
C SER A 597 -24.33 -23.36 15.30
N GLU A 598 -24.40 -22.02 15.30
CA GLU A 598 -24.38 -21.22 14.06
C GLU A 598 -23.11 -21.41 13.25
N LEU A 599 -21.94 -21.50 13.91
CA LEU A 599 -20.66 -21.80 13.27
C LEU A 599 -20.66 -23.19 12.62
N THR A 600 -21.19 -24.19 13.33
CA THR A 600 -21.29 -25.57 12.82
C THR A 600 -22.15 -25.61 11.57
N GLU A 601 -23.33 -24.96 11.58
CA GLU A 601 -24.20 -24.87 10.41
C GLU A 601 -23.49 -24.21 9.22
N THR A 602 -22.85 -23.07 9.46
CA THR A 602 -22.10 -22.34 8.41
C THR A 602 -20.99 -23.20 7.83
N THR A 603 -20.27 -23.94 8.68
CA THR A 603 -19.19 -24.87 8.26
C THR A 603 -19.73 -26.03 7.43
N GLN A 604 -20.89 -26.58 7.80
CA GLN A 604 -21.55 -27.64 7.02
C GLN A 604 -21.99 -27.13 5.64
N GLN A 605 -22.62 -25.95 5.58
CA GLN A 605 -23.03 -25.33 4.32
C GLN A 605 -21.82 -25.08 3.41
N ARG A 606 -20.72 -24.53 3.97
CA ARG A 606 -19.46 -24.33 3.22
C ARG A 606 -18.89 -25.67 2.71
N SER A 607 -18.84 -26.70 3.55
CA SER A 607 -18.28 -28.00 3.18
C SER A 607 -19.07 -28.69 2.08
N ALA A 608 -20.41 -28.59 2.11
CA ALA A 608 -21.28 -29.11 1.05
C ALA A 608 -21.02 -28.38 -0.30
N LEU A 609 -20.87 -27.06 -0.24
CA LEU A 609 -20.56 -26.24 -1.41
C LEU A 609 -19.14 -26.50 -1.94
N ASP A 610 -18.16 -26.72 -1.06
CA ASP A 610 -16.78 -27.12 -1.42
C ASP A 610 -16.78 -28.44 -2.18
N ALA A 611 -17.55 -29.43 -1.76
CA ALA A 611 -17.67 -30.71 -2.44
C ALA A 611 -18.26 -30.56 -3.86
N ILE A 612 -19.29 -29.74 -4.03
CA ILE A 612 -19.86 -29.43 -5.36
C ILE A 612 -18.81 -28.76 -6.24
N LEU A 613 -18.14 -27.74 -5.76
CA LEU A 613 -17.15 -26.98 -6.52
C LEU A 613 -15.93 -27.83 -6.88
N LEU A 614 -15.51 -28.74 -6.00
CA LEU A 614 -14.37 -29.64 -6.26
C LEU A 614 -14.59 -30.52 -7.50
N THR A 615 -15.83 -30.97 -7.70
CA THR A 615 -16.21 -31.80 -8.85
C THR A 615 -16.59 -31.01 -10.09
N SER A 616 -17.16 -29.81 -9.91
CA SER A 616 -17.73 -29.00 -10.99
C SER A 616 -16.73 -28.03 -11.62
N ILE A 617 -15.65 -27.67 -10.92
CA ILE A 617 -14.60 -26.80 -11.47
C ILE A 617 -13.66 -27.64 -12.34
N GLY A 618 -13.52 -27.24 -13.60
CA GLY A 618 -12.68 -27.91 -14.57
C GLY A 618 -11.18 -27.82 -14.28
N LYS A 619 -10.41 -28.63 -14.98
CA LYS A 619 -8.95 -28.73 -14.80
C LYS A 619 -8.23 -27.42 -15.11
N THR A 620 -8.60 -26.79 -16.23
CA THR A 620 -7.98 -25.52 -16.67
C THR A 620 -8.26 -24.42 -15.68
N ARG A 621 -9.49 -24.34 -15.14
CA ARG A 621 -9.87 -23.38 -14.11
C ARG A 621 -9.03 -23.53 -12.86
N LYS A 622 -8.81 -24.75 -12.40
CA LYS A 622 -7.94 -25.03 -11.22
C LYS A 622 -6.50 -24.57 -11.47
N GLN A 623 -5.96 -24.81 -12.65
CA GLN A 623 -4.62 -24.35 -13.03
C GLN A 623 -4.55 -22.82 -13.07
N TYR A 624 -5.59 -22.16 -13.59
CA TYR A 624 -5.68 -20.70 -13.60
C TYR A 624 -5.74 -20.10 -12.18
N GLU A 625 -6.51 -20.68 -11.27
CA GLU A 625 -6.55 -20.27 -9.86
C GLU A 625 -5.18 -20.43 -9.17
N ILE A 626 -4.46 -21.51 -9.42
CA ILE A 626 -3.10 -21.74 -8.91
C ILE A 626 -2.15 -20.66 -9.46
N LEU A 627 -2.24 -20.37 -10.76
CA LEU A 627 -1.43 -19.34 -11.41
C LEU A 627 -1.69 -17.95 -10.82
N LEU A 628 -2.97 -17.58 -10.64
CA LEU A 628 -3.34 -16.31 -10.00
C LEU A 628 -2.80 -16.22 -8.57
N SER A 629 -2.86 -17.30 -7.80
CA SER A 629 -2.27 -17.36 -6.45
C SER A 629 -0.75 -17.15 -6.48
N SER A 630 -0.05 -17.73 -7.45
CA SER A 630 1.40 -17.56 -7.60
C SER A 630 1.78 -16.10 -7.91
N PHE A 631 0.88 -15.33 -8.54
CA PHE A 631 1.05 -13.90 -8.77
C PHE A 631 0.73 -13.05 -7.52
N GLY A 632 0.28 -13.68 -6.44
CA GLY A 632 -0.24 -13.01 -5.25
C GLY A 632 -1.56 -12.29 -5.54
N CYS A 633 -2.33 -12.80 -6.50
CA CYS A 633 -3.69 -12.36 -6.79
C CYS A 633 -4.69 -13.24 -6.05
N ASP A 634 -5.86 -12.69 -5.76
CA ASP A 634 -6.96 -13.46 -5.20
C ASP A 634 -7.52 -14.39 -6.27
N THR A 635 -7.69 -15.66 -5.94
CA THR A 635 -8.30 -16.66 -6.84
C THR A 635 -9.75 -16.37 -7.19
N ARG A 636 -10.39 -15.48 -6.41
CA ARG A 636 -11.77 -15.03 -6.64
C ARG A 636 -11.94 -14.16 -7.89
N THR A 637 -10.86 -13.80 -8.57
CA THR A 637 -10.89 -12.86 -9.71
C THR A 637 -11.77 -13.32 -10.86
N TRP A 638 -11.93 -14.61 -11.10
CA TRP A 638 -12.76 -15.10 -12.18
C TRP A 638 -14.28 -14.99 -11.92
N TYR A 639 -14.71 -14.68 -10.69
CA TYR A 639 -16.11 -14.44 -10.33
C TYR A 639 -16.34 -13.08 -9.65
N LYS A 640 -15.29 -12.36 -9.34
CA LYS A 640 -15.27 -10.95 -8.97
C LYS A 640 -14.29 -10.23 -9.90
N ALA A 641 -14.65 -9.03 -10.32
CA ALA A 641 -13.71 -8.19 -11.06
C ALA A 641 -12.38 -7.99 -10.30
N PHE A 642 -11.30 -7.91 -11.04
CA PHE A 642 -9.99 -7.61 -10.47
C PHE A 642 -9.98 -6.25 -9.77
N THR A 643 -9.32 -6.18 -8.63
CA THR A 643 -8.99 -4.90 -8.01
C THR A 643 -7.82 -4.26 -8.75
N GLY A 644 -7.66 -2.94 -8.63
CA GLY A 644 -6.56 -2.23 -9.29
C GLY A 644 -5.18 -2.83 -9.00
N ASN A 645 -4.92 -3.26 -7.76
CA ASN A 645 -3.67 -3.95 -7.40
C ASN A 645 -3.50 -5.30 -8.09
N GLN A 646 -4.58 -6.03 -8.32
CA GLN A 646 -4.55 -7.31 -9.04
C GLN A 646 -4.31 -7.09 -10.53
N VAL A 647 -4.98 -6.10 -11.14
CA VAL A 647 -4.74 -5.70 -12.52
C VAL A 647 -3.27 -5.34 -12.74
N ARG A 648 -2.68 -4.51 -11.90
CA ARG A 648 -1.25 -4.17 -11.97
C ARG A 648 -0.32 -5.37 -11.82
N LYS A 649 -0.70 -6.35 -11.00
CA LYS A 649 0.08 -7.58 -10.85
C LYS A 649 -0.01 -8.43 -12.11
N ILE A 650 -1.18 -8.53 -12.72
CA ILE A 650 -1.43 -9.37 -13.92
C ILE A 650 -0.84 -8.73 -15.17
N LEU A 651 -0.92 -7.41 -15.32
CA LEU A 651 -0.37 -6.65 -16.45
C LEU A 651 1.17 -6.58 -16.40
N ARG A 652 1.81 -7.75 -16.40
CA ARG A 652 3.25 -7.92 -16.59
C ARG A 652 3.47 -8.94 -17.68
N GLU A 653 4.33 -8.66 -18.65
CA GLU A 653 4.51 -9.50 -19.85
C GLU A 653 4.68 -10.99 -19.52
N VAL A 654 5.58 -11.32 -18.59
CA VAL A 654 5.82 -12.71 -18.17
C VAL A 654 4.56 -13.37 -17.59
N ARG A 655 3.71 -12.63 -16.90
CA ARG A 655 2.47 -13.16 -16.32
C ARG A 655 1.38 -13.31 -17.37
N ILE A 656 1.32 -12.39 -18.32
CA ILE A 656 0.43 -12.49 -19.47
C ILE A 656 0.80 -13.74 -20.29
N ASP A 657 2.08 -13.95 -20.55
CA ASP A 657 2.57 -15.15 -21.24
C ASP A 657 2.18 -16.43 -20.50
N ALA A 658 2.34 -16.45 -19.17
CA ALA A 658 1.96 -17.61 -18.35
C ALA A 658 0.43 -17.88 -18.38
N ILE A 659 -0.41 -16.83 -18.41
CA ILE A 659 -1.87 -17.00 -18.54
C ILE A 659 -2.21 -17.59 -19.91
N PHE A 660 -1.67 -17.02 -20.99
CA PHE A 660 -1.99 -17.49 -22.34
C PHE A 660 -1.36 -18.84 -22.68
N ALA A 661 -0.28 -19.24 -21.99
CA ALA A 661 0.25 -20.61 -22.08
C ALA A 661 -0.70 -21.68 -21.52
N LEU A 662 -1.66 -21.33 -20.65
CA LEU A 662 -2.72 -22.22 -20.21
C LEU A 662 -3.83 -22.38 -21.24
N LEU A 663 -4.01 -21.42 -22.15
CA LEU A 663 -5.10 -21.37 -23.12
C LEU A 663 -4.73 -22.10 -24.40
N ARG A 664 -5.73 -22.37 -25.24
CA ARG A 664 -5.51 -22.96 -26.57
C ARG A 664 -4.65 -22.04 -27.43
N TYR A 665 -3.74 -22.60 -28.19
CA TYR A 665 -2.96 -21.84 -29.17
C TYR A 665 -3.85 -21.56 -30.41
N THR A 666 -4.51 -20.41 -30.41
CA THR A 666 -5.35 -19.94 -31.52
C THR A 666 -4.88 -18.57 -31.98
N PRO A 667 -5.12 -18.19 -33.26
CA PRO A 667 -4.82 -16.84 -33.75
C PRO A 667 -5.55 -15.75 -32.96
N GLU A 668 -6.74 -16.05 -32.44
CA GLU A 668 -7.51 -15.14 -31.59
C GLU A 668 -6.83 -14.89 -30.26
N ASN A 669 -6.47 -15.96 -29.53
CA ASN A 669 -5.74 -15.86 -28.27
C ASN A 669 -4.40 -15.13 -28.44
N ALA A 670 -3.71 -15.33 -29.57
CA ALA A 670 -2.48 -14.61 -29.88
C ALA A 670 -2.70 -13.09 -30.03
N ARG A 671 -3.80 -12.68 -30.71
CA ARG A 671 -4.16 -11.26 -30.83
C ARG A 671 -4.54 -10.65 -29.47
N VAL A 672 -5.37 -11.36 -28.69
CA VAL A 672 -5.76 -10.87 -27.35
C VAL A 672 -4.55 -10.76 -26.41
N MET A 673 -3.64 -11.72 -26.46
CA MET A 673 -2.38 -11.65 -25.70
C MET A 673 -1.56 -10.40 -26.08
N LYS A 674 -1.47 -10.10 -27.36
CA LYS A 674 -0.74 -8.94 -27.88
C LYS A 674 -1.38 -7.64 -27.42
N ALA A 675 -2.71 -7.51 -27.51
CA ALA A 675 -3.45 -6.37 -27.01
C ALA A 675 -3.28 -6.18 -25.48
N MET A 676 -3.29 -7.27 -24.73
CA MET A 676 -3.06 -7.21 -23.28
C MET A 676 -1.65 -6.77 -22.92
N LYS A 677 -0.63 -7.19 -23.68
CA LYS A 677 0.76 -6.72 -23.54
C LYS A 677 0.91 -5.24 -23.89
N SER A 678 0.28 -4.78 -24.97
CA SER A 678 0.28 -3.35 -25.32
C SER A 678 -0.41 -2.51 -24.24
N MET A 679 -1.51 -2.97 -23.67
CA MET A 679 -2.12 -2.35 -22.51
C MET A 679 -1.17 -2.30 -21.30
N ALA A 680 -0.42 -3.37 -21.02
CA ALA A 680 0.54 -3.42 -19.92
C ALA A 680 1.63 -2.35 -20.09
N LYS A 681 2.14 -2.16 -21.31
CA LYS A 681 3.11 -1.10 -21.64
C LYS A 681 2.53 0.28 -21.41
N LEU A 682 1.35 0.56 -21.93
CA LEU A 682 0.66 1.83 -21.73
C LEU A 682 0.42 2.10 -20.24
N MET A 683 -0.11 1.13 -19.51
CA MET A 683 -0.40 1.30 -18.08
C MET A 683 0.85 1.46 -17.21
N SER A 684 2.03 1.05 -17.67
CA SER A 684 3.30 1.32 -16.97
C SER A 684 3.64 2.80 -16.92
N CYS A 685 3.07 3.60 -17.82
CA CYS A 685 3.20 5.06 -17.84
C CYS A 685 2.28 5.77 -16.83
N SER A 686 1.32 5.07 -16.21
CA SER A 686 0.43 5.64 -15.19
C SER A 686 1.10 5.70 -13.81
N ASN A 687 2.22 6.38 -13.70
CA ASN A 687 3.02 6.51 -12.48
C ASN A 687 3.09 7.95 -11.98
N ASN A 688 3.69 8.17 -10.80
CA ASN A 688 3.88 9.49 -10.21
C ASN A 688 5.07 10.22 -10.86
N LYS A 689 4.95 10.55 -12.15
CA LYS A 689 5.98 11.24 -12.92
C LYS A 689 5.42 12.48 -13.62
N ILE A 690 6.26 13.51 -13.73
CA ILE A 690 6.05 14.64 -14.64
C ILE A 690 6.75 14.28 -15.94
N TYR A 691 6.06 14.36 -17.07
CA TYR A 691 6.51 13.97 -18.39
C TYR A 691 6.86 15.20 -19.23
N SER A 692 7.94 15.11 -19.98
CA SER A 692 8.26 16.04 -21.06
C SER A 692 7.38 15.77 -22.29
N ASP A 693 7.28 16.74 -23.22
CA ASP A 693 6.51 16.59 -24.46
C ASP A 693 7.00 15.41 -25.29
N GLN A 694 8.31 15.18 -25.38
CA GLN A 694 8.86 14.02 -26.09
C GLN A 694 8.48 12.68 -25.46
N GLU A 695 8.37 12.63 -24.15
CA GLU A 695 7.90 11.43 -23.45
C GLU A 695 6.40 11.23 -23.69
N ILE A 696 5.63 12.32 -23.74
CA ILE A 696 4.19 12.27 -24.05
C ILE A 696 3.99 11.78 -25.49
N ASP A 697 4.80 12.23 -26.47
CA ASP A 697 4.78 11.70 -27.84
C ASP A 697 5.06 10.18 -27.89
N SER A 698 5.97 9.73 -27.03
CA SER A 698 6.26 8.28 -26.91
C SER A 698 5.07 7.52 -26.29
N ILE A 699 4.36 8.12 -25.34
CA ILE A 699 3.16 7.52 -24.73
C ILE A 699 2.00 7.53 -25.73
N GLU A 700 1.86 8.57 -26.55
CA GLU A 700 0.89 8.64 -27.66
C GLU A 700 1.11 7.49 -28.65
N ALA A 701 2.38 7.19 -29.00
CA ALA A 701 2.70 6.04 -29.84
C ALA A 701 2.28 4.72 -29.17
N LEU A 702 2.57 4.53 -27.86
CA LEU A 702 2.11 3.34 -27.12
C LEU A 702 0.58 3.23 -27.06
N LEU A 703 -0.12 4.34 -26.92
CA LEU A 703 -1.57 4.39 -26.95
C LEU A 703 -2.12 3.96 -28.32
N ASN A 704 -1.55 4.50 -29.40
CA ASN A 704 -1.93 4.15 -30.75
C ASN A 704 -1.69 2.65 -31.03
N ASP A 705 -0.53 2.12 -30.62
CA ASP A 705 -0.24 0.68 -30.72
C ASP A 705 -1.29 -0.15 -29.96
N PHE A 706 -1.63 0.27 -28.75
CA PHE A 706 -2.65 -0.40 -27.95
C PHE A 706 -4.02 -0.39 -28.64
N LEU A 707 -4.45 0.74 -29.18
CA LEU A 707 -5.73 0.87 -29.86
C LEU A 707 -5.82 0.01 -31.13
N GLU A 708 -4.76 -0.05 -31.92
CA GLU A 708 -4.69 -0.93 -33.09
C GLU A 708 -4.73 -2.42 -32.69
N GLU A 709 -4.01 -2.81 -31.63
CA GLU A 709 -4.09 -4.19 -31.13
C GLU A 709 -5.48 -4.53 -30.58
N MET A 710 -6.17 -3.57 -29.97
CA MET A 710 -7.57 -3.74 -29.51
C MET A 710 -8.53 -3.94 -30.68
N LYS A 711 -8.38 -3.18 -31.78
CA LYS A 711 -9.18 -3.37 -33.00
C LYS A 711 -9.00 -4.77 -33.60
N HIS A 712 -7.76 -5.26 -33.62
CA HIS A 712 -7.44 -6.59 -34.11
C HIS A 712 -7.95 -7.72 -33.22
N ALA A 713 -7.90 -7.52 -31.90
CA ALA A 713 -8.30 -8.53 -30.92
C ALA A 713 -9.82 -8.62 -30.73
N PHE A 714 -10.49 -7.48 -30.76
CA PHE A 714 -11.91 -7.35 -30.41
C PHE A 714 -12.74 -6.54 -31.44
N PRO A 715 -12.67 -6.86 -32.75
CA PRO A 715 -13.30 -6.04 -33.80
C PRO A 715 -14.81 -5.84 -33.62
N GLU A 716 -15.51 -6.83 -33.08
CA GLU A 716 -16.97 -6.81 -32.89
C GLU A 716 -17.40 -6.26 -31.52
N GLU A 717 -16.45 -5.89 -30.68
CA GLU A 717 -16.76 -5.30 -29.37
C GLU A 717 -16.98 -3.79 -29.51
N ILE A 718 -17.86 -3.26 -28.65
CA ILE A 718 -18.13 -1.82 -28.59
C ILE A 718 -17.06 -1.05 -27.85
N VAL A 719 -16.82 0.18 -28.24
CA VAL A 719 -15.96 1.12 -27.51
C VAL A 719 -16.64 1.50 -26.20
N THR A 720 -16.05 1.09 -25.10
CA THR A 720 -16.56 1.48 -23.77
C THR A 720 -16.21 2.94 -23.45
N PRO A 721 -17.00 3.64 -22.59
CA PRO A 721 -16.66 5.00 -22.16
C PRO A 721 -15.25 5.13 -21.59
N LYS A 722 -14.75 4.10 -20.87
CA LYS A 722 -13.39 4.07 -20.34
C LYS A 722 -12.32 3.97 -21.42
N LEU A 723 -12.56 3.18 -22.47
CA LEU A 723 -11.65 3.08 -23.61
C LEU A 723 -11.64 4.41 -24.39
N HIS A 724 -12.82 5.00 -24.60
CA HIS A 724 -12.94 6.32 -25.24
C HIS A 724 -12.17 7.40 -24.49
N LEU A 725 -12.25 7.43 -23.14
CA LEU A 725 -11.50 8.38 -22.33
C LEU A 725 -9.99 8.24 -22.56
N LEU A 726 -9.47 7.01 -22.56
CA LEU A 726 -8.05 6.78 -22.83
C LEU A 726 -7.69 7.16 -24.28
N ALA A 727 -8.49 6.74 -25.23
CA ALA A 727 -8.20 6.92 -26.67
C ALA A 727 -8.22 8.39 -27.10
N CYS A 728 -9.19 9.17 -26.62
CA CYS A 728 -9.45 10.52 -27.11
C CYS A 728 -9.02 11.64 -26.18
N HIS A 729 -8.90 11.37 -24.87
CA HIS A 729 -8.68 12.43 -23.88
C HIS A 729 -7.40 12.29 -23.07
N LEU A 730 -6.73 11.13 -23.05
CA LEU A 730 -5.52 10.93 -22.28
C LEU A 730 -4.38 11.84 -22.73
N ILE A 731 -4.06 11.85 -24.01
CA ILE A 731 -2.96 12.66 -24.55
C ILE A 731 -3.23 14.16 -24.41
N PRO A 732 -4.41 14.69 -24.76
CA PRO A 732 -4.74 16.08 -24.45
C PRO A 732 -4.56 16.45 -22.98
N TYR A 733 -5.05 15.60 -22.05
CA TYR A 733 -4.86 15.79 -20.61
C TYR A 733 -3.38 15.80 -20.22
N MET A 734 -2.57 14.88 -20.75
CA MET A 734 -1.15 14.80 -20.45
C MET A 734 -0.36 16.00 -21.01
N ARG A 735 -0.74 16.53 -22.18
CA ARG A 735 -0.10 17.73 -22.73
C ARG A 735 -0.40 18.98 -21.90
N GLU A 736 -1.58 19.09 -21.30
CA GLU A 736 -1.96 20.19 -20.43
C GLU A 736 -1.31 20.08 -19.04
N HIS A 737 -1.30 18.88 -18.47
CA HIS A 737 -0.90 18.69 -17.06
C HIS A 737 0.47 18.02 -16.88
N HIS A 738 1.13 17.63 -17.96
CA HIS A 738 2.41 16.92 -17.97
C HIS A 738 2.46 15.67 -17.08
N THR A 739 1.32 15.07 -16.77
CA THR A 739 1.22 13.88 -15.91
C THR A 739 0.00 13.04 -16.26
N TRP A 740 0.04 11.75 -15.88
CA TRP A 740 -1.13 10.89 -15.89
C TRP A 740 -1.45 10.31 -14.51
N GLY A 741 -0.46 9.76 -13.82
CA GLY A 741 -0.67 9.04 -12.57
C GLY A 741 -0.33 9.82 -11.29
N ARG A 742 0.09 11.08 -11.41
CA ARG A 742 0.41 11.94 -10.27
C ARG A 742 -0.86 12.30 -9.49
N SER A 743 -1.91 12.70 -10.19
CA SER A 743 -3.28 12.78 -9.66
C SER A 743 -3.95 11.43 -9.87
N SER A 744 -4.14 10.66 -8.82
CA SER A 744 -4.64 9.30 -8.90
C SER A 744 -5.62 8.99 -7.77
N GLU A 745 -6.68 8.29 -8.10
CA GLU A 745 -7.67 7.77 -7.16
C GLU A 745 -7.11 6.75 -6.16
N GLN A 746 -5.85 6.30 -6.33
CA GLN A 746 -5.22 5.36 -5.40
C GLN A 746 -5.13 5.88 -3.96
N ALA A 747 -4.93 7.20 -3.80
CA ALA A 747 -4.87 7.79 -2.48
C ALA A 747 -6.18 7.61 -1.72
N ILE A 748 -7.31 7.93 -2.35
CA ILE A 748 -8.63 7.82 -1.72
C ILE A 748 -9.05 6.36 -1.53
N GLU A 749 -8.67 5.46 -2.44
CA GLU A 749 -8.85 4.01 -2.25
C GLU A 749 -8.09 3.48 -1.03
N HIS A 750 -6.85 3.90 -0.84
CA HIS A 750 -6.10 3.57 0.38
C HIS A 750 -6.68 4.27 1.62
N PHE A 751 -7.22 5.46 1.46
CA PHE A 751 -7.84 6.20 2.55
C PHE A 751 -9.08 5.49 3.11
N HIS A 752 -9.82 4.74 2.29
CA HIS A 752 -10.89 3.87 2.79
C HIS A 752 -10.36 2.85 3.80
N ALA A 753 -9.19 2.25 3.55
CA ALA A 753 -8.58 1.32 4.50
C ALA A 753 -8.15 2.04 5.79
N VAL A 754 -7.61 3.26 5.69
CA VAL A 754 -7.26 4.09 6.85
C VAL A 754 -8.51 4.35 7.70
N ILE A 755 -9.60 4.83 7.12
CA ILE A 755 -10.86 5.09 7.82
C ILE A 755 -11.43 3.82 8.46
N ASN A 756 -11.42 2.69 7.76
CA ASN A 756 -11.91 1.42 8.29
C ASN A 756 -11.08 0.96 9.51
N ASN A 757 -9.77 1.14 9.47
CA ASN A 757 -8.89 0.84 10.59
C ASN A 757 -9.17 1.77 11.79
N LEU A 758 -9.40 3.07 11.56
CA LEU A 758 -9.76 4.02 12.61
C LEU A 758 -11.12 3.68 13.23
N LYS A 759 -12.12 3.32 12.41
CA LYS A 759 -13.43 2.86 12.90
C LYS A 759 -13.31 1.62 13.77
N THR A 760 -12.49 0.66 13.37
CA THR A 760 -12.22 -0.54 14.16
C THR A 760 -11.52 -0.18 15.47
N ARG A 761 -10.52 0.71 15.42
CA ARG A 761 -9.78 1.18 16.59
C ARG A 761 -10.68 1.85 17.62
N TYR A 762 -11.57 2.72 17.17
CA TYR A 762 -12.46 3.49 18.02
C TYR A 762 -13.84 2.88 18.19
N ALA A 763 -14.06 1.64 17.73
CA ALA A 763 -15.32 0.91 17.93
C ALA A 763 -15.80 0.85 19.40
N PRO A 764 -14.91 0.74 20.42
CA PRO A 764 -15.32 0.74 21.82
C PRO A 764 -15.91 2.07 22.31
N VAL A 765 -15.64 3.20 21.62
CA VAL A 765 -16.21 4.52 21.97
C VAL A 765 -17.67 4.55 21.54
N ARG A 766 -18.59 4.56 22.51
CA ARG A 766 -20.03 4.47 22.25
C ARG A 766 -20.60 5.75 21.63
N ASN A 767 -20.15 6.91 22.08
CA ASN A 767 -20.57 8.19 21.53
C ASN A 767 -20.00 8.34 20.11
N LEU A 768 -20.88 8.53 19.13
CA LEU A 768 -20.52 8.64 17.71
C LEU A 768 -19.77 9.94 17.41
N VAL A 769 -20.07 11.02 18.09
CA VAL A 769 -19.39 12.32 17.94
C VAL A 769 -17.96 12.20 18.46
N ASP A 770 -17.78 11.66 19.67
CA ASP A 770 -16.43 11.44 20.23
C ASP A 770 -15.60 10.51 19.36
N ARG A 771 -16.23 9.45 18.82
CA ARG A 771 -15.56 8.53 17.89
C ARG A 771 -15.09 9.25 16.64
N ALA A 772 -15.93 10.08 16.03
CA ALA A 772 -15.58 10.87 14.86
C ALA A 772 -14.48 11.89 15.18
N SER A 773 -14.55 12.55 16.32
CA SER A 773 -13.52 13.49 16.80
C SER A 773 -12.15 12.83 16.93
N LEU A 774 -12.08 11.64 17.54
CA LEU A 774 -10.83 10.88 17.66
C LEU A 774 -10.27 10.45 16.30
N MET A 775 -11.15 10.12 15.34
CA MET A 775 -10.74 9.81 13.98
C MET A 775 -10.14 11.03 13.28
N ILE A 776 -10.76 12.21 13.41
CA ILE A 776 -10.25 13.48 12.85
C ILE A 776 -8.89 13.83 13.47
N GLU A 777 -8.71 13.66 14.77
CA GLU A 777 -7.41 13.86 15.43
C GLU A 777 -6.32 12.96 14.85
N ASP A 778 -6.59 11.67 14.66
CA ASP A 778 -5.62 10.75 14.05
C ASP A 778 -5.30 11.12 12.60
N LEU A 779 -6.28 11.61 11.84
CA LEU A 779 -6.07 12.10 10.47
C LEU A 779 -5.22 13.38 10.46
N ALA A 780 -5.48 14.32 11.40
CA ALA A 780 -4.67 15.53 11.54
C ALA A 780 -3.19 15.22 11.85
N ILE A 781 -2.93 14.22 12.72
CA ILE A 781 -1.57 13.76 13.00
C ILE A 781 -0.91 13.18 11.74
N ARG A 782 -1.65 12.42 10.93
CA ARG A 782 -1.14 11.85 9.67
C ARG A 782 -0.80 12.93 8.65
N ASN A 783 -1.67 13.92 8.47
CA ASN A 783 -1.39 15.08 7.63
C ASN A 783 -0.15 15.84 8.14
N TRP A 784 -0.07 16.10 9.44
CA TRP A 784 1.09 16.75 10.03
C TRP A 784 2.39 15.96 9.81
N MET A 785 2.37 14.63 9.97
CA MET A 785 3.55 13.80 9.69
C MET A 785 3.97 13.87 8.21
N HIS A 786 3.00 13.94 7.31
CA HIS A 786 3.26 14.13 5.88
C HIS A 786 3.88 15.49 5.63
N ASP A 787 3.22 16.55 6.08
CA ASP A 787 3.58 17.93 5.78
C ASP A 787 4.93 18.35 6.42
N THR A 788 5.35 17.66 7.48
CA THR A 788 6.66 17.85 8.13
C THR A 788 7.76 16.92 7.62
N GLY A 789 7.47 16.03 6.66
CA GLY A 789 8.42 15.02 6.18
C GLY A 789 8.72 13.88 7.17
N ALA A 790 8.06 13.86 8.33
CA ALA A 790 8.31 12.86 9.38
C ALA A 790 7.97 11.41 9.00
N GLN A 791 7.36 11.20 7.85
CA GLN A 791 7.10 9.85 7.31
C GLN A 791 8.35 9.18 6.74
N THR A 792 9.29 9.96 6.21
CA THR A 792 10.47 9.47 5.51
C THR A 792 11.69 9.28 6.43
N GLU A 793 11.65 9.83 7.64
CA GLU A 793 12.80 9.89 8.55
C GLU A 793 13.06 8.59 9.37
N LEU A 794 12.37 7.47 9.10
CA LEU A 794 12.64 6.20 9.78
C LEU A 794 12.82 5.04 8.82
#